data_d283e9b97820a5840cf699b640054424
#
_entry.id   d283e9b97820a5840cf699b640054424
#
_cell.length_a   1.000
_cell.length_b   1.000
_cell.length_c   1.000
_cell.angle_alpha   90.00
_cell.angle_beta   90.00
_cell.angle_gamma   90.00
#
_symmetry.space_group_name_H-M   'P 1'
#
loop_
_entity.id
_entity.type
_entity.pdbx_description
1 polymer ?
#
loop_
_entity_poly.entity_id
_entity_poly.type
_entity_poly.pdbx_seq_one_letter_code
_entity_poly.pdbx_strand_id
1 'polypeptide(L)'
;MKNKFLATLFLACSISTVSAQTPVYMDDAQPIEARVKDALSRMTLEEKVALCHAQSKFSSAGVPRLGIPELWMSDGPHGVRAEINWNDWGYANWTNDSITAFPALTCLAATWNPDMSAKYGKAIGEEARYREKDVLLGPGVNIYRTPMNGRNFEYMGEDPYLASVMCVPYIQELQKNGVAACVKHYALNNQELWRGHIDVNLSDRALYEIYLPAFKAAVEEGGAWSIMGAYNKIRGQHACHNDFTLNKILKDDWKFDGCVITDWGGAHDTYEAAVNGLDIEMGSYTNGLTSESVFTYNDYYLASPYLQMLKDGKVPMSTIDDKASRILRLIFRTAMNRQKPYGSVATEEHYAAAREIGNEGIVLLKNAPVVKKGAPLLPIDAAKYQNILVVGDNAVRLLNQGGGSSELKVKDMVSPLDGLRAAYGDKVAYAKGYAAGRPMYGRADEIPQNVVDSLRAEAVEMAKKADLVVLVGGLNKNHFQDCEGGDRLEYGLPFGQDELIEALLGVNKNLVLVLLSGNAVEMPWVSRVPAIVQGWYLGSMGGKSLADILSGAVNPSGKLPFSFPAKLTDCGAHAFDELSYPGDSIKQEYKEDILVGYRWHDTKEIPALFPFGHGLSYTTFTYGKPMASAKAMAADGMLTVTVAVKNTGSIAGKEIVQLYVGDDKCSVLRPVKELKHFAKVGLAPGEEKSVTFTLTPDDLKFYDEASAAWKYEPGKFKAYVCASSADVRGIVSFEMQ
;
A
#
# COMPACT_ATOMS: atom_id res chain seq x y z
N MET A 1 -69.07 -59.04 47.81
CA MET A 1 -68.03 -58.87 46.82
C MET A 1 -68.05 -57.42 46.42
N LYS A 2 -67.13 -56.58 46.91
CA LYS A 2 -67.15 -55.14 46.79
C LYS A 2 -65.94 -54.69 45.98
N ASN A 3 -66.14 -54.18 44.75
CA ASN A 3 -65.14 -53.53 43.94
C ASN A 3 -64.84 -52.16 44.54
N LYS A 4 -63.54 -51.91 44.82
CA LYS A 4 -63.00 -50.58 45.11
C LYS A 4 -62.29 -50.01 43.86
N PHE A 5 -62.87 -48.96 43.31
CA PHE A 5 -62.25 -48.13 42.32
C PHE A 5 -61.19 -47.21 42.97
N LEU A 6 -59.98 -47.32 42.57
CA LEU A 6 -58.87 -46.37 42.92
C LEU A 6 -58.82 -45.30 41.84
N ALA A 7 -59.16 -44.08 42.15
CA ALA A 7 -59.03 -42.94 41.28
C ALA A 7 -57.63 -42.36 41.47
N THR A 8 -56.79 -42.49 40.47
CA THR A 8 -55.45 -41.91 40.42
C THR A 8 -55.58 -40.49 39.88
N LEU A 9 -55.27 -39.48 40.68
CA LEU A 9 -55.24 -38.07 40.32
C LEU A 9 -53.94 -37.77 39.65
N PHE A 10 -53.91 -37.54 38.32
CA PHE A 10 -52.74 -37.00 37.59
C PHE A 10 -52.65 -35.50 37.80
N LEU A 11 -51.64 -35.06 38.56
CA LEU A 11 -51.30 -33.68 38.73
C LEU A 11 -50.37 -33.29 37.49
N ALA A 12 -50.98 -32.65 36.52
CA ALA A 12 -50.23 -32.11 35.40
C ALA A 12 -49.43 -30.86 35.86
N CYS A 13 -48.14 -31.02 36.15
CA CYS A 13 -47.22 -29.90 36.28
C CYS A 13 -46.95 -29.34 34.88
N SER A 14 -47.59 -28.23 34.57
CA SER A 14 -47.21 -27.40 33.40
C SER A 14 -45.88 -26.77 33.67
N ILE A 15 -44.79 -27.37 33.15
CA ILE A 15 -43.49 -26.74 33.06
C ILE A 15 -43.62 -25.66 31.96
N SER A 16 -43.87 -24.43 32.38
CA SER A 16 -43.75 -23.26 31.51
C SER A 16 -42.28 -23.13 31.19
N THR A 17 -41.83 -23.65 30.03
CA THR A 17 -40.54 -23.31 29.45
C THR A 17 -40.60 -21.83 29.11
N VAL A 18 -40.09 -21.00 30.01
CA VAL A 18 -39.72 -19.61 29.64
C VAL A 18 -38.65 -19.76 28.60
N SER A 19 -39.02 -19.65 27.33
CA SER A 19 -38.07 -19.49 26.24
C SER A 19 -37.30 -18.19 26.52
N ALA A 20 -36.10 -18.30 27.03
CA ALA A 20 -35.23 -17.13 27.20
C ALA A 20 -35.09 -16.49 25.83
N GLN A 21 -35.65 -15.29 25.66
CA GLN A 21 -35.55 -14.55 24.41
C GLN A 21 -34.08 -14.32 24.11
N THR A 22 -33.65 -14.71 22.92
CA THR A 22 -32.25 -14.49 22.48
C THR A 22 -31.88 -13.02 22.67
N PRO A 23 -30.78 -12.70 23.36
CA PRO A 23 -30.35 -11.31 23.53
C PRO A 23 -30.21 -10.61 22.17
N VAL A 24 -30.54 -9.32 22.10
CA VAL A 24 -30.50 -8.53 20.84
C VAL A 24 -29.13 -8.58 20.20
N TYR A 25 -28.05 -8.50 20.99
CA TYR A 25 -26.69 -8.53 20.46
C TYR A 25 -26.30 -9.87 19.79
N MET A 26 -26.98 -10.96 20.11
CA MET A 26 -26.76 -12.29 19.54
C MET A 26 -27.57 -12.57 18.27
N ASP A 27 -28.47 -11.69 17.89
CA ASP A 27 -29.36 -11.81 16.73
C ASP A 27 -28.82 -10.99 15.57
N ASP A 28 -28.27 -11.66 14.54
CA ASP A 28 -27.69 -11.03 13.34
C ASP A 28 -28.74 -10.29 12.48
N ALA A 29 -30.03 -10.55 12.67
CA ALA A 29 -31.09 -9.83 11.96
C ALA A 29 -31.33 -8.42 12.54
N GLN A 30 -30.80 -8.14 13.73
CA GLN A 30 -30.93 -6.82 14.36
C GLN A 30 -29.89 -5.83 13.79
N PRO A 31 -30.26 -4.54 13.72
CA PRO A 31 -29.29 -3.51 13.35
C PRO A 31 -28.07 -3.53 14.28
N ILE A 32 -26.87 -3.34 13.71
CA ILE A 32 -25.61 -3.38 14.47
C ILE A 32 -25.64 -2.45 15.66
N GLU A 33 -26.15 -1.23 15.54
CA GLU A 33 -26.22 -0.26 16.65
C GLU A 33 -27.15 -0.73 17.80
N ALA A 34 -28.22 -1.45 17.49
CA ALA A 34 -29.04 -2.07 18.50
C ALA A 34 -28.29 -3.19 19.22
N ARG A 35 -27.53 -4.00 18.49
CA ARG A 35 -26.65 -5.05 19.04
C ARG A 35 -25.58 -4.46 19.95
N VAL A 36 -24.89 -3.40 19.49
CA VAL A 36 -23.86 -2.68 20.27
C VAL A 36 -24.46 -2.16 21.58
N LYS A 37 -25.57 -1.46 21.51
CA LYS A 37 -26.25 -0.90 22.71
C LYS A 37 -26.66 -1.99 23.73
N ASP A 38 -27.20 -3.11 23.27
CA ASP A 38 -27.57 -4.22 24.12
C ASP A 38 -26.36 -4.87 24.78
N ALA A 39 -25.31 -5.20 24.01
CA ALA A 39 -24.07 -5.77 24.52
C ALA A 39 -23.40 -4.84 25.55
N LEU A 40 -23.24 -3.57 25.22
CA LEU A 40 -22.60 -2.57 26.08
C LEU A 40 -23.31 -2.43 27.42
N SER A 41 -24.65 -2.48 27.44
CA SER A 41 -25.45 -2.39 28.65
C SER A 41 -25.28 -3.58 29.62
N ARG A 42 -24.77 -4.71 29.13
CA ARG A 42 -24.56 -5.96 29.89
C ARG A 42 -23.14 -6.13 30.40
N MET A 43 -22.19 -5.33 29.89
CA MET A 43 -20.77 -5.42 30.21
C MET A 43 -20.43 -4.73 31.53
N THR A 44 -19.50 -5.33 32.28
CA THR A 44 -18.85 -4.64 33.40
C THR A 44 -17.79 -3.64 32.90
N LEU A 45 -17.33 -2.77 33.78
CA LEU A 45 -16.28 -1.81 33.45
C LEU A 45 -14.96 -2.51 33.06
N GLU A 46 -14.60 -3.58 33.76
CA GLU A 46 -13.43 -4.40 33.51
C GLU A 46 -13.51 -5.08 32.14
N GLU A 47 -14.68 -5.60 31.76
CA GLU A 47 -14.89 -6.20 30.44
C GLU A 47 -14.78 -5.18 29.31
N LYS A 48 -15.28 -3.95 29.50
CA LYS A 48 -15.12 -2.88 28.51
C LYS A 48 -13.66 -2.50 28.33
N VAL A 49 -12.90 -2.35 29.42
CA VAL A 49 -11.47 -2.02 29.39
C VAL A 49 -10.67 -3.15 28.72
N ALA A 50 -10.99 -4.42 28.99
CA ALA A 50 -10.31 -5.55 28.40
C ALA A 50 -10.40 -5.58 26.85
N LEU A 51 -11.46 -5.03 26.25
CA LEU A 51 -11.55 -4.87 24.80
C LEU A 51 -10.54 -3.89 24.23
N CYS A 52 -10.10 -2.88 25.03
CA CYS A 52 -9.32 -1.75 24.55
C CYS A 52 -7.80 -2.00 24.44
N HIS A 53 -7.35 -3.19 24.77
CA HIS A 53 -5.92 -3.51 24.71
C HIS A 53 -5.65 -4.96 24.29
N ALA A 54 -4.43 -5.23 23.89
CA ALA A 54 -3.99 -6.57 23.52
C ALA A 54 -4.12 -7.56 24.69
N GLN A 55 -4.42 -8.80 24.35
CA GLN A 55 -4.26 -9.97 25.23
C GLN A 55 -3.22 -10.97 24.68
N SER A 56 -2.85 -10.81 23.42
CA SER A 56 -1.78 -11.51 22.72
C SER A 56 -1.09 -10.57 21.75
N LYS A 57 -0.07 -11.04 21.03
CA LYS A 57 0.59 -10.23 19.99
C LYS A 57 -0.35 -9.72 18.90
N PHE A 58 -1.42 -10.47 18.59
CA PHE A 58 -2.34 -10.13 17.49
C PHE A 58 -3.82 -10.29 17.85
N SER A 59 -4.19 -10.27 19.15
CA SER A 59 -5.60 -10.27 19.52
C SER A 59 -5.90 -9.33 20.68
N SER A 60 -7.10 -8.74 20.68
CA SER A 60 -7.72 -8.12 21.83
C SER A 60 -8.74 -9.08 22.46
N ALA A 61 -9.09 -8.86 23.74
CA ALA A 61 -10.00 -9.74 24.44
C ALA A 61 -11.43 -9.67 23.88
N GLY A 62 -12.15 -10.77 24.02
CA GLY A 62 -13.61 -10.80 23.91
C GLY A 62 -14.28 -10.61 25.27
N VAL A 63 -15.58 -10.95 25.33
CA VAL A 63 -16.35 -11.00 26.58
C VAL A 63 -16.94 -12.40 26.74
N PRO A 64 -16.16 -13.37 27.25
CA PRO A 64 -16.56 -14.79 27.30
C PRO A 64 -17.88 -15.02 28.05
N ARG A 65 -18.14 -14.26 29.11
CA ARG A 65 -19.40 -14.33 29.87
C ARG A 65 -20.63 -14.03 29.01
N LEU A 66 -20.46 -13.22 27.98
CA LEU A 66 -21.51 -12.85 27.02
C LEU A 66 -21.42 -13.66 25.72
N GLY A 67 -20.45 -14.55 25.57
CA GLY A 67 -20.21 -15.27 24.32
C GLY A 67 -19.73 -14.38 23.17
N ILE A 68 -19.16 -13.21 23.48
CA ILE A 68 -18.52 -12.32 22.51
C ILE A 68 -17.07 -12.78 22.33
N PRO A 69 -16.66 -13.19 21.11
CA PRO A 69 -15.32 -13.70 20.87
C PRO A 69 -14.26 -12.60 20.91
N GLU A 70 -13.01 -13.00 21.03
CA GLU A 70 -11.85 -12.17 20.82
C GLU A 70 -11.74 -11.69 19.35
N LEU A 71 -11.00 -10.60 19.15
CA LEU A 71 -10.77 -10.01 17.83
C LEU A 71 -9.35 -10.35 17.38
N TRP A 72 -9.21 -11.10 16.29
CA TRP A 72 -7.94 -11.53 15.74
C TRP A 72 -7.49 -10.66 14.57
N MET A 73 -6.23 -10.20 14.63
CA MET A 73 -5.60 -9.37 13.62
C MET A 73 -4.48 -10.14 12.92
N SER A 74 -4.05 -9.67 11.75
CA SER A 74 -2.85 -10.14 11.08
C SER A 74 -2.19 -9.02 10.30
N ASP A 75 -0.86 -8.98 10.34
CA ASP A 75 -0.10 -8.19 9.36
C ASP A 75 -0.42 -8.64 7.94
N GLY A 76 -0.24 -7.69 7.04
CA GLY A 76 -0.18 -7.96 5.64
C GLY A 76 -0.98 -7.04 4.73
N PRO A 77 -0.37 -6.03 4.13
CA PRO A 77 -0.96 -5.40 2.96
C PRO A 77 -0.82 -6.26 1.69
N HIS A 78 0.08 -7.27 1.68
CA HIS A 78 0.43 -8.09 0.50
C HIS A 78 0.07 -9.58 0.64
N GLY A 79 -0.48 -9.98 1.77
CA GLY A 79 -0.85 -11.35 2.13
C GLY A 79 -1.01 -11.49 3.64
N VAL A 80 -1.54 -12.60 4.11
CA VAL A 80 -1.75 -12.86 5.53
C VAL A 80 -0.47 -13.41 6.16
N ARG A 81 0.07 -12.74 7.18
CA ARG A 81 1.29 -13.19 7.87
C ARG A 81 1.13 -14.59 8.46
N ALA A 82 2.23 -15.36 8.51
CA ALA A 82 2.29 -16.61 9.25
C ALA A 82 2.02 -16.39 10.76
N GLU A 83 1.47 -17.41 11.42
CA GLU A 83 1.16 -17.31 12.84
C GLU A 83 2.44 -17.17 13.68
N ILE A 84 2.37 -16.26 14.65
CA ILE A 84 3.41 -16.08 15.66
C ILE A 84 2.92 -16.57 17.03
N ASN A 85 3.85 -16.71 17.96
CA ASN A 85 3.54 -17.11 19.32
C ASN A 85 2.64 -16.09 20.03
N TRP A 86 1.92 -16.53 21.04
CA TRP A 86 0.99 -15.70 21.80
C TRP A 86 1.65 -14.46 22.42
N ASN A 87 2.84 -14.64 23.03
CA ASN A 87 3.51 -13.61 23.83
C ASN A 87 4.82 -13.06 23.22
N ASP A 88 5.32 -13.64 22.15
CA ASP A 88 6.59 -13.24 21.54
C ASP A 88 6.52 -13.19 20.00
N TRP A 89 7.59 -12.69 19.36
CA TRP A 89 7.66 -12.55 17.91
C TRP A 89 8.12 -13.81 17.17
N GLY A 90 8.32 -14.94 17.89
CA GLY A 90 8.66 -16.20 17.27
C GLY A 90 7.49 -16.76 16.44
N TYR A 91 7.82 -17.41 15.34
CA TYR A 91 6.80 -18.11 14.54
C TYR A 91 6.23 -19.31 15.31
N ALA A 92 4.92 -19.47 15.28
CA ALA A 92 4.22 -20.62 15.85
C ALA A 92 4.49 -21.92 15.05
N ASN A 93 5.11 -21.79 13.87
CA ASN A 93 5.51 -22.90 12.99
C ASN A 93 4.34 -23.81 12.59
N TRP A 94 3.16 -23.26 12.39
CA TRP A 94 2.03 -24.01 11.86
C TRP A 94 2.34 -24.51 10.44
N THR A 95 1.77 -25.65 10.05
CA THR A 95 2.00 -26.27 8.73
C THR A 95 0.98 -25.82 7.69
N ASN A 96 -0.14 -25.21 8.12
CA ASN A 96 -1.28 -24.81 7.29
C ASN A 96 -1.45 -23.31 7.17
N ASP A 97 -0.40 -22.53 7.46
CA ASP A 97 -0.44 -21.05 7.47
C ASP A 97 0.32 -20.40 6.30
N SER A 98 0.68 -21.20 5.28
CA SER A 98 1.23 -20.68 4.03
C SER A 98 0.12 -20.12 3.13
N ILE A 99 0.43 -19.00 2.44
CA ILE A 99 -0.53 -18.19 1.70
C ILE A 99 -0.02 -17.84 0.28
N THR A 100 -0.85 -17.18 -0.52
CA THR A 100 -0.42 -16.47 -1.73
C THR A 100 0.21 -15.13 -1.35
N ALA A 101 1.41 -14.85 -1.85
CA ALA A 101 1.94 -13.48 -1.83
C ALA A 101 1.41 -12.74 -3.08
N PHE A 102 0.72 -11.63 -2.85
CA PHE A 102 0.31 -10.73 -3.91
C PHE A 102 1.43 -9.70 -4.20
N PRO A 103 1.45 -9.05 -5.39
CA PRO A 103 2.42 -8.01 -5.68
C PRO A 103 2.39 -6.87 -4.65
N ALA A 104 3.54 -6.23 -4.43
CA ALA A 104 3.63 -5.06 -3.55
C ALA A 104 2.67 -3.95 -3.97
N LEU A 105 2.24 -3.09 -3.03
CA LEU A 105 1.25 -2.04 -3.33
C LEU A 105 1.78 -1.00 -4.33
N THR A 106 3.08 -0.79 -4.42
CA THR A 106 3.69 0.00 -5.52
C THR A 106 3.41 -0.61 -6.89
N CYS A 107 3.46 -1.95 -7.01
CA CYS A 107 3.08 -2.65 -8.25
C CYS A 107 1.58 -2.53 -8.53
N LEU A 108 0.74 -2.67 -7.49
CA LEU A 108 -0.71 -2.48 -7.63
C LEU A 108 -1.04 -1.07 -8.12
N ALA A 109 -0.45 -0.04 -7.51
CA ALA A 109 -0.63 1.35 -7.93
C ALA A 109 -0.14 1.59 -9.36
N ALA A 110 0.98 0.95 -9.77
CA ALA A 110 1.51 1.03 -11.13
C ALA A 110 0.59 0.44 -12.20
N THR A 111 -0.42 -0.34 -11.82
CA THR A 111 -1.48 -0.78 -12.75
C THR A 111 -2.37 0.36 -13.21
N TRP A 112 -2.54 1.42 -12.42
CA TRP A 112 -3.51 2.49 -12.65
C TRP A 112 -4.90 1.94 -13.03
N ASN A 113 -5.29 0.86 -12.37
CA ASN A 113 -6.52 0.12 -12.69
C ASN A 113 -7.25 -0.30 -11.41
N PRO A 114 -8.34 0.39 -11.05
CA PRO A 114 -9.13 0.07 -9.86
C PRO A 114 -9.69 -1.37 -9.84
N ASP A 115 -9.91 -1.98 -11.02
CA ASP A 115 -10.36 -3.38 -11.09
C ASP A 115 -9.28 -4.34 -10.57
N MET A 116 -8.00 -4.00 -10.72
CA MET A 116 -6.91 -4.79 -10.15
C MET A 116 -6.89 -4.65 -8.62
N SER A 117 -7.21 -3.48 -8.08
CA SER A 117 -7.36 -3.29 -6.63
C SER A 117 -8.56 -4.07 -6.08
N ALA A 118 -9.67 -4.11 -6.81
CA ALA A 118 -10.83 -4.93 -6.45
C ALA A 118 -10.49 -6.43 -6.41
N LYS A 119 -9.80 -6.94 -7.43
CA LYS A 119 -9.31 -8.33 -7.47
C LYS A 119 -8.37 -8.64 -6.32
N TYR A 120 -7.48 -7.70 -6.01
CA TYR A 120 -6.53 -7.81 -4.92
C TYR A 120 -7.25 -7.92 -3.58
N GLY A 121 -8.15 -6.95 -3.29
CA GLY A 121 -8.93 -6.91 -2.04
C GLY A 121 -9.77 -8.15 -1.84
N LYS A 122 -10.43 -8.65 -2.92
CA LYS A 122 -11.19 -9.90 -2.88
C LYS A 122 -10.31 -11.08 -2.49
N ALA A 123 -9.22 -11.31 -3.22
CA ALA A 123 -8.38 -12.49 -3.04
C ALA A 123 -7.69 -12.52 -1.66
N ILE A 124 -7.12 -11.38 -1.22
CA ILE A 124 -6.49 -11.30 0.11
C ILE A 124 -7.53 -11.40 1.23
N GLY A 125 -8.74 -10.88 1.02
CA GLY A 125 -9.86 -11.01 1.95
C GLY A 125 -10.33 -12.46 2.12
N GLU A 126 -10.39 -13.23 1.03
CA GLU A 126 -10.70 -14.67 1.07
C GLU A 126 -9.65 -15.45 1.86
N GLU A 127 -8.34 -15.13 1.69
CA GLU A 127 -7.26 -15.77 2.46
C GLU A 127 -7.29 -15.36 3.95
N ALA A 128 -7.53 -14.09 4.25
CA ALA A 128 -7.66 -13.62 5.62
C ALA A 128 -8.85 -14.28 6.33
N ARG A 129 -9.98 -14.42 5.63
CA ARG A 129 -11.17 -15.10 6.17
C ARG A 129 -10.91 -16.58 6.40
N TYR A 130 -10.27 -17.29 5.47
CA TYR A 130 -9.88 -18.68 5.64
C TYR A 130 -8.97 -18.90 6.86
N ARG A 131 -8.08 -17.91 7.12
CA ARG A 131 -7.17 -17.89 8.26
C ARG A 131 -7.84 -17.38 9.54
N GLU A 132 -9.17 -17.22 9.54
CA GLU A 132 -9.98 -16.77 10.69
C GLU A 132 -9.53 -15.41 11.25
N LYS A 133 -9.02 -14.52 10.39
CA LYS A 133 -8.67 -13.15 10.79
C LYS A 133 -9.88 -12.24 10.68
N ASP A 134 -10.02 -11.37 11.67
CA ASP A 134 -11.11 -10.39 11.75
C ASP A 134 -10.63 -9.03 11.21
N VAL A 135 -9.34 -8.74 11.35
CA VAL A 135 -8.72 -7.49 10.90
C VAL A 135 -7.43 -7.81 10.13
N LEU A 136 -7.33 -7.30 8.91
CA LEU A 136 -6.10 -7.31 8.12
C LEU A 136 -5.46 -5.92 8.16
N LEU A 137 -4.19 -5.84 8.59
CA LEU A 137 -3.45 -4.60 8.78
C LEU A 137 -2.94 -4.05 7.43
N GLY A 138 -3.85 -3.50 6.67
CA GLY A 138 -3.67 -2.93 5.34
C GLY A 138 -4.98 -2.38 4.75
N PRO A 139 -4.90 -1.65 3.61
CA PRO A 139 -3.70 -1.30 2.85
C PRO A 139 -2.88 -0.18 3.47
N GLY A 140 -1.58 -0.09 3.08
CA GLY A 140 -0.75 1.06 3.36
C GLY A 140 -0.99 2.17 2.32
N VAL A 141 -1.20 3.42 2.77
CA VAL A 141 -1.53 4.55 1.87
C VAL A 141 -0.72 5.81 2.14
N ASN A 142 0.38 5.71 2.88
CA ASN A 142 1.27 6.86 3.08
C ASN A 142 1.87 7.31 1.74
N ILE A 143 2.10 8.61 1.62
CA ILE A 143 2.65 9.21 0.40
C ILE A 143 4.15 8.90 0.26
N TYR A 144 4.56 8.54 -0.93
CA TYR A 144 5.97 8.41 -1.32
C TYR A 144 6.62 9.80 -1.35
N ARG A 145 7.17 10.23 -0.20
CA ARG A 145 7.80 11.54 -0.04
C ARG A 145 9.26 11.56 -0.51
N THR A 146 9.98 10.46 -0.27
CA THR A 146 11.41 10.32 -0.56
C THR A 146 11.72 8.91 -1.04
N PRO A 147 12.67 8.73 -1.99
CA PRO A 147 13.11 7.39 -2.40
C PRO A 147 13.95 6.67 -1.32
N MET A 148 14.21 7.30 -0.20
CA MET A 148 15.01 6.73 0.89
C MET A 148 14.18 5.95 1.90
N ASN A 149 12.87 6.16 2.00
CA ASN A 149 12.02 5.44 2.95
C ASN A 149 11.99 3.93 2.67
N GLY A 150 12.37 3.14 3.66
CA GLY A 150 12.47 1.68 3.56
C GLY A 150 11.14 0.97 3.34
N ARG A 151 9.98 1.58 3.67
CA ARG A 151 8.65 0.99 3.53
C ARG A 151 7.85 1.47 2.33
N ASN A 152 8.44 2.20 1.41
CA ASN A 152 7.72 2.68 0.23
C ASN A 152 7.04 1.57 -0.59
N PHE A 153 7.60 0.34 -0.60
CA PHE A 153 6.99 -0.80 -1.28
C PHE A 153 5.59 -1.15 -0.78
N GLU A 154 5.24 -0.78 0.46
CA GLU A 154 3.93 -1.00 1.08
C GLU A 154 2.89 0.07 0.73
N TYR A 155 3.26 1.10 -0.04
CA TYR A 155 2.41 2.27 -0.29
C TYR A 155 2.04 2.44 -1.77
N MET A 156 1.11 3.36 -2.07
CA MET A 156 0.52 3.49 -3.41
C MET A 156 1.05 4.68 -4.22
N GLY A 157 2.25 5.19 -3.88
CA GLY A 157 2.94 6.22 -4.67
C GLY A 157 2.90 7.63 -4.09
N GLU A 158 3.28 8.61 -4.93
CA GLU A 158 3.47 10.01 -4.52
C GLU A 158 2.24 10.91 -4.69
N ASP A 159 1.22 10.40 -5.40
CA ASP A 159 0.04 11.20 -5.73
C ASP A 159 -1.16 10.81 -4.87
N PRO A 160 -1.76 11.76 -4.13
CA PRO A 160 -2.89 11.49 -3.25
C PRO A 160 -4.15 11.04 -4.00
N TYR A 161 -4.39 11.50 -5.24
CA TYR A 161 -5.55 11.08 -6.03
C TYR A 161 -5.40 9.63 -6.50
N LEU A 162 -4.23 9.26 -7.04
CA LEU A 162 -3.96 7.87 -7.44
C LEU A 162 -4.10 6.93 -6.24
N ALA A 163 -3.49 7.27 -5.09
CA ALA A 163 -3.59 6.46 -3.88
C ALA A 163 -5.04 6.31 -3.40
N SER A 164 -5.84 7.39 -3.45
CA SER A 164 -7.27 7.38 -3.10
C SER A 164 -8.07 6.43 -3.99
N VAL A 165 -7.94 6.57 -5.32
CA VAL A 165 -8.69 5.75 -6.28
C VAL A 165 -8.32 4.27 -6.18
N MET A 166 -7.05 3.97 -5.89
CA MET A 166 -6.57 2.59 -5.81
C MET A 166 -6.89 1.93 -4.46
N CYS A 167 -6.92 2.64 -3.33
CA CYS A 167 -7.19 2.01 -2.04
C CYS A 167 -8.67 1.67 -1.82
N VAL A 168 -9.60 2.44 -2.37
CA VAL A 168 -11.05 2.27 -2.16
C VAL A 168 -11.56 0.88 -2.55
N PRO A 169 -11.38 0.37 -3.78
CA PRO A 169 -11.87 -0.96 -4.15
C PRO A 169 -11.15 -2.09 -3.40
N TYR A 170 -9.88 -1.93 -3.03
CA TYR A 170 -9.18 -2.88 -2.15
C TYR A 170 -9.93 -3.05 -0.82
N ILE A 171 -10.27 -1.94 -0.15
CA ILE A 171 -10.97 -1.93 1.13
C ILE A 171 -12.36 -2.55 0.99
N GLN A 172 -13.13 -2.12 0.01
CA GLN A 172 -14.49 -2.58 -0.20
C GLN A 172 -14.56 -4.09 -0.43
N GLU A 173 -13.71 -4.63 -1.30
CA GLU A 173 -13.72 -6.06 -1.63
C GLU A 173 -13.15 -6.93 -0.51
N LEU A 174 -12.15 -6.46 0.23
CA LEU A 174 -11.64 -7.13 1.42
C LEU A 174 -12.75 -7.27 2.48
N GLN A 175 -13.48 -6.19 2.75
CA GLN A 175 -14.53 -6.16 3.78
C GLN A 175 -15.76 -7.00 3.44
N LYS A 176 -16.05 -7.27 2.16
CA LYS A 176 -17.09 -8.23 1.75
C LYS A 176 -16.85 -9.65 2.28
N ASN A 177 -15.61 -9.98 2.64
CA ASN A 177 -15.25 -11.25 3.26
C ASN A 177 -15.50 -11.29 4.78
N GLY A 178 -16.06 -10.23 5.38
CA GLY A 178 -16.23 -10.10 6.82
C GLY A 178 -14.88 -9.94 7.55
N VAL A 179 -13.90 -9.34 6.90
CA VAL A 179 -12.58 -8.97 7.43
C VAL A 179 -12.43 -7.46 7.34
N ALA A 180 -12.08 -6.80 8.42
CA ALA A 180 -11.87 -5.36 8.42
C ALA A 180 -10.55 -4.99 7.72
N ALA A 181 -10.58 -4.00 6.84
CA ALA A 181 -9.39 -3.29 6.44
C ALA A 181 -8.95 -2.38 7.60
N CYS A 182 -7.65 -2.42 7.94
CA CYS A 182 -7.02 -1.50 8.88
C CYS A 182 -6.02 -0.63 8.11
N VAL A 183 -6.51 0.51 7.60
CA VAL A 183 -5.74 1.38 6.72
C VAL A 183 -4.62 2.07 7.50
N LYS A 184 -3.39 2.08 6.94
CA LYS A 184 -2.17 2.46 7.68
C LYS A 184 -1.21 3.31 6.87
N HIS A 185 -0.31 4.06 7.50
CA HIS A 185 -0.22 4.39 8.93
C HIS A 185 -0.67 5.84 9.11
N TYR A 186 -1.70 6.08 9.89
CA TYR A 186 -2.35 7.38 10.06
C TYR A 186 -1.69 8.19 11.18
N ALA A 187 -0.92 9.26 10.89
CA ALA A 187 -0.51 9.73 9.58
C ALA A 187 0.96 10.15 9.61
N LEU A 188 1.51 10.50 8.43
CA LEU A 188 2.84 11.09 8.28
C LEU A 188 4.02 10.16 8.65
N ASN A 189 3.86 8.84 8.61
CA ASN A 189 4.98 7.90 8.69
C ASN A 189 5.63 7.75 7.31
N ASN A 190 6.42 8.74 6.88
CA ASN A 190 7.03 8.83 5.57
C ASN A 190 8.53 8.54 5.58
N GLN A 191 9.05 8.03 6.71
CA GLN A 191 10.41 7.53 6.91
C GLN A 191 10.44 6.51 8.05
N GLU A 192 11.47 5.67 8.07
CA GLU A 192 11.67 4.67 9.11
C GLU A 192 12.66 5.13 10.18
N LEU A 193 13.61 5.98 9.79
CA LEU A 193 14.60 6.54 10.74
C LEU A 193 13.87 7.40 11.78
N TRP A 194 14.08 7.07 13.07
CA TRP A 194 13.47 7.74 14.23
C TRP A 194 11.94 7.75 14.28
N ARG A 195 11.28 6.91 13.49
CA ARG A 195 9.81 6.86 13.38
C ARG A 195 9.07 6.79 14.72
N GLY A 196 9.67 6.18 15.76
CA GLY A 196 9.04 6.01 17.08
C GLY A 196 8.94 7.28 17.93
N HIS A 197 9.60 8.40 17.54
CA HIS A 197 9.64 9.60 18.39
C HIS A 197 9.81 10.93 17.64
N ILE A 198 10.14 10.92 16.36
CA ILE A 198 10.30 12.16 15.58
C ILE A 198 8.99 12.96 15.50
N ASP A 199 9.08 14.27 15.73
CA ASP A 199 7.93 15.17 15.62
C ASP A 199 7.86 15.81 14.23
N VAL A 200 6.85 15.41 13.45
CA VAL A 200 6.65 15.89 12.08
C VAL A 200 5.82 17.17 12.07
N ASN A 201 6.38 18.20 11.43
CA ASN A 201 5.76 19.50 11.27
C ASN A 201 5.59 19.85 9.78
N LEU A 202 4.42 20.35 9.42
CA LEU A 202 4.06 20.74 8.06
C LEU A 202 2.91 21.77 8.09
N SER A 203 2.67 22.43 6.97
CA SER A 203 1.51 23.30 6.79
C SER A 203 0.19 22.52 6.83
N ASP A 204 -0.92 23.17 7.13
CA ASP A 204 -2.23 22.55 6.99
C ASP A 204 -2.52 22.22 5.53
N ARG A 205 -2.04 23.01 4.60
CA ARG A 205 -2.17 22.73 3.18
C ARG A 205 -1.53 21.39 2.81
N ALA A 206 -0.28 21.17 3.16
CA ALA A 206 0.39 19.90 2.90
C ALA A 206 -0.35 18.73 3.56
N LEU A 207 -0.80 18.91 4.80
CA LEU A 207 -1.54 17.89 5.53
C LEU A 207 -2.83 17.50 4.78
N TYR A 208 -3.69 18.49 4.45
CA TYR A 208 -5.00 18.24 3.85
C TYR A 208 -4.95 17.94 2.34
N GLU A 209 -4.00 18.53 1.59
CA GLU A 209 -3.93 18.36 0.14
C GLU A 209 -3.10 17.13 -0.30
N ILE A 210 -2.12 16.70 0.52
CA ILE A 210 -1.17 15.64 0.14
C ILE A 210 -1.29 14.40 1.01
N TYR A 211 -1.22 14.52 2.35
CA TYR A 211 -1.02 13.37 3.23
C TYR A 211 -2.30 12.71 3.74
N LEU A 212 -3.41 13.44 3.80
CA LEU A 212 -4.69 12.92 4.30
C LEU A 212 -5.67 12.41 3.23
N PRO A 213 -5.63 12.80 1.93
CA PRO A 213 -6.71 12.45 0.99
C PRO A 213 -6.93 10.96 0.82
N ALA A 214 -5.87 10.13 0.78
CA ALA A 214 -6.03 8.67 0.66
C ALA A 214 -6.71 8.06 1.90
N PHE A 215 -6.43 8.55 3.10
CA PHE A 215 -7.13 8.14 4.33
C PHE A 215 -8.58 8.61 4.34
N LYS A 216 -8.84 9.84 3.86
CA LYS A 216 -10.20 10.35 3.73
C LYS A 216 -11.02 9.49 2.77
N ALA A 217 -10.50 9.19 1.59
CA ALA A 217 -11.15 8.31 0.63
C ALA A 217 -11.37 6.90 1.20
N ALA A 218 -10.40 6.36 1.96
CA ALA A 218 -10.53 5.07 2.62
C ALA A 218 -11.71 5.05 3.60
N VAL A 219 -11.96 6.15 4.32
CA VAL A 219 -13.08 6.28 5.28
C VAL A 219 -14.38 6.56 4.57
N GLU A 220 -14.46 7.64 3.77
CA GLU A 220 -15.71 8.15 3.22
C GLU A 220 -16.23 7.33 2.04
N GLU A 221 -15.33 6.84 1.17
CA GLU A 221 -15.67 6.07 -0.04
C GLU A 221 -15.43 4.56 0.15
N GLY A 222 -14.30 4.19 0.75
CA GLY A 222 -13.95 2.80 1.03
C GLY A 222 -14.76 2.19 2.17
N GLY A 223 -15.28 3.03 3.08
CA GLY A 223 -16.01 2.57 4.26
C GLY A 223 -15.16 1.73 5.20
N ALA A 224 -13.89 2.08 5.39
CA ALA A 224 -12.95 1.33 6.22
C ALA A 224 -13.48 1.14 7.64
N TRP A 225 -13.34 -0.07 8.20
CA TRP A 225 -13.82 -0.40 9.55
C TRP A 225 -12.77 -0.19 10.63
N SER A 226 -11.50 -0.05 10.24
CA SER A 226 -10.44 0.30 11.18
C SER A 226 -9.33 1.11 10.52
N ILE A 227 -8.59 1.86 11.35
CA ILE A 227 -7.44 2.69 10.97
C ILE A 227 -6.30 2.37 11.95
N MET A 228 -5.06 2.25 11.46
CA MET A 228 -3.88 2.12 12.31
C MET A 228 -3.20 3.47 12.46
N GLY A 229 -3.02 3.92 13.71
CA GLY A 229 -2.22 5.10 14.04
C GLY A 229 -0.74 4.87 13.76
N ALA A 230 -0.03 5.93 13.34
CA ALA A 230 1.40 5.87 13.06
C ALA A 230 2.26 6.00 14.34
N TYR A 231 3.56 5.69 14.24
CA TYR A 231 4.48 5.79 15.36
C TYR A 231 4.91 7.21 15.71
N ASN A 232 5.10 8.06 14.69
CA ASN A 232 5.67 9.39 14.82
C ASN A 232 4.77 10.34 15.62
N LYS A 233 5.36 11.44 16.06
CA LYS A 233 4.58 12.57 16.56
C LYS A 233 4.13 13.47 15.41
N ILE A 234 3.04 14.17 15.65
CA ILE A 234 2.48 15.20 14.78
C ILE A 234 2.24 16.42 15.68
N ARG A 235 3.01 17.49 15.47
CA ARG A 235 2.87 18.74 16.24
C ARG A 235 2.89 18.49 17.75
N GLY A 236 3.84 17.68 18.21
CA GLY A 236 4.10 17.41 19.62
C GLY A 236 3.41 16.20 20.24
N GLN A 237 2.33 15.66 19.63
CA GLN A 237 1.61 14.47 20.13
C GLN A 237 1.86 13.25 19.24
N HIS A 238 1.99 12.06 19.84
CA HIS A 238 2.09 10.82 19.08
C HIS A 238 0.83 10.57 18.26
N ALA A 239 0.97 10.17 17.00
CA ALA A 239 -0.14 10.00 16.07
C ALA A 239 -1.21 9.00 16.56
N CYS A 240 -0.81 7.98 17.33
CA CYS A 240 -1.75 7.01 17.94
C CYS A 240 -2.68 7.60 19.01
N HIS A 241 -2.39 8.78 19.54
CA HIS A 241 -3.25 9.49 20.49
C HIS A 241 -3.20 11.02 20.31
N ASN A 242 -3.16 11.45 19.05
CA ASN A 242 -3.17 12.85 18.66
C ASN A 242 -4.61 13.35 18.54
N ASP A 243 -5.01 14.28 19.42
CA ASP A 243 -6.37 14.81 19.49
C ASP A 243 -6.85 15.44 18.17
N PHE A 244 -5.97 16.24 17.54
CA PHE A 244 -6.30 16.92 16.30
C PHE A 244 -6.57 15.95 15.15
N THR A 245 -5.73 14.94 14.96
CA THR A 245 -5.89 14.01 13.84
C THR A 245 -6.96 12.97 14.09
N LEU A 246 -7.09 12.44 15.32
CA LEU A 246 -8.02 11.34 15.63
C LEU A 246 -9.43 11.85 15.99
N ASN A 247 -9.55 12.82 16.90
CA ASN A 247 -10.87 13.34 17.27
C ASN A 247 -11.38 14.32 16.22
N LYS A 248 -10.64 15.44 15.98
CA LYS A 248 -11.14 16.52 15.12
C LYS A 248 -11.28 16.07 13.66
N ILE A 249 -10.22 15.53 13.04
CA ILE A 249 -10.26 15.20 11.62
C ILE A 249 -10.98 13.88 11.38
N LEU A 250 -10.49 12.78 11.97
CA LEU A 250 -10.99 11.43 11.66
C LEU A 250 -12.41 11.20 12.17
N LYS A 251 -12.66 11.43 13.49
CA LYS A 251 -13.96 11.10 14.10
C LYS A 251 -14.99 12.19 13.90
N ASP A 252 -14.62 13.48 14.02
CA ASP A 252 -15.59 14.59 13.94
C ASP A 252 -15.85 15.06 12.52
N ASP A 253 -14.80 15.33 11.71
CA ASP A 253 -14.99 15.86 10.37
C ASP A 253 -15.43 14.78 9.39
N TRP A 254 -14.73 13.62 9.38
CA TRP A 254 -15.01 12.52 8.45
C TRP A 254 -16.05 11.52 8.97
N LYS A 255 -16.55 11.69 10.19
CA LYS A 255 -17.59 10.83 10.81
C LYS A 255 -17.19 9.35 10.86
N PHE A 256 -15.91 9.06 11.06
CA PHE A 256 -15.43 7.69 11.16
C PHE A 256 -16.07 6.94 12.32
N ASP A 257 -16.79 5.86 12.04
CA ASP A 257 -17.50 5.03 13.03
C ASP A 257 -16.76 3.76 13.44
N GLY A 258 -15.61 3.52 12.81
CA GLY A 258 -14.76 2.35 13.06
C GLY A 258 -13.80 2.51 14.25
N CYS A 259 -12.84 1.58 14.36
CA CYS A 259 -11.83 1.55 15.42
C CYS A 259 -10.50 2.15 14.99
N VAL A 260 -9.88 2.93 15.86
CA VAL A 260 -8.47 3.31 15.78
C VAL A 260 -7.63 2.31 16.60
N ILE A 261 -6.68 1.67 15.94
CA ILE A 261 -5.76 0.69 16.51
C ILE A 261 -4.35 1.30 16.48
N THR A 262 -3.55 1.14 17.53
CA THR A 262 -2.14 1.57 17.45
C THR A 262 -1.35 0.73 16.45
N ASP A 263 -0.32 1.29 15.84
CA ASP A 263 0.82 0.46 15.49
C ASP A 263 1.46 -0.11 16.77
N TRP A 264 2.21 -1.22 16.66
CA TRP A 264 2.65 -2.01 17.81
C TRP A 264 3.66 -1.27 18.68
N GLY A 265 3.19 -0.80 19.85
CA GLY A 265 3.95 0.05 20.75
C GLY A 265 3.81 1.56 20.48
N GLY A 266 2.77 1.96 19.74
CA GLY A 266 2.52 3.37 19.39
C GLY A 266 1.84 4.21 20.46
N ALA A 267 1.34 3.63 21.56
CA ALA A 267 0.81 4.38 22.70
C ALA A 267 1.93 4.75 23.69
N HIS A 268 1.86 5.96 24.25
CA HIS A 268 2.91 6.52 25.11
C HIS A 268 2.40 7.27 26.34
N ASP A 269 1.08 7.46 26.47
CA ASP A 269 0.43 8.17 27.58
C ASP A 269 -0.98 7.64 27.83
N THR A 270 -1.31 7.35 29.12
CA THR A 270 -2.62 6.81 29.48
C THR A 270 -3.74 7.83 29.31
N TYR A 271 -3.53 9.08 29.73
CA TYR A 271 -4.57 10.11 29.65
C TYR A 271 -4.87 10.46 28.18
N GLU A 272 -3.83 10.73 27.40
CA GLU A 272 -4.02 11.03 25.96
C GLU A 272 -4.66 9.84 25.23
N ALA A 273 -4.20 8.61 25.46
CA ALA A 273 -4.81 7.41 24.87
C ALA A 273 -6.28 7.25 25.28
N ALA A 274 -6.63 7.62 26.53
CA ALA A 274 -8.01 7.55 27.01
C ALA A 274 -8.94 8.57 26.33
N VAL A 275 -8.48 9.81 26.07
CA VAL A 275 -9.37 10.91 25.66
C VAL A 275 -9.19 11.35 24.19
N ASN A 276 -8.04 11.08 23.56
CA ASN A 276 -7.70 11.60 22.23
C ASN A 276 -8.02 10.62 21.07
N GLY A 277 -8.98 9.74 21.24
CA GLY A 277 -9.55 9.01 20.10
C GLY A 277 -8.96 7.64 19.79
N LEU A 278 -7.91 7.15 20.49
CA LEU A 278 -7.43 5.78 20.37
C LEU A 278 -8.49 4.80 20.91
N ASP A 279 -8.69 3.64 20.27
CA ASP A 279 -9.68 2.66 20.69
C ASP A 279 -9.04 1.34 21.14
N ILE A 280 -8.02 0.83 20.45
CA ILE A 280 -7.31 -0.42 20.82
C ILE A 280 -5.81 -0.18 20.85
N GLU A 281 -5.18 -0.52 21.97
CA GLU A 281 -3.73 -0.50 22.14
C GLU A 281 -3.11 -1.87 21.90
N MET A 282 -2.14 -1.95 20.97
CA MET A 282 -1.42 -3.16 20.62
C MET A 282 0.08 -2.98 20.86
N GLY A 283 0.76 -4.04 21.33
CA GLY A 283 2.21 -4.15 21.38
C GLY A 283 2.95 -3.10 22.21
N SER A 284 2.42 -2.63 23.33
CA SER A 284 3.03 -1.59 24.17
C SER A 284 4.34 -1.99 24.83
N TYR A 285 5.18 -0.99 25.14
CA TYR A 285 6.38 -1.11 25.96
C TYR A 285 6.22 -0.45 27.34
N THR A 286 4.99 -0.18 27.75
CA THR A 286 4.67 0.49 29.00
C THR A 286 5.09 -0.32 30.22
N ASN A 287 5.41 0.37 31.30
CA ASN A 287 5.73 -0.22 32.63
C ASN A 287 6.83 -1.29 32.58
N GLY A 288 7.83 -1.11 31.70
CA GLY A 288 8.95 -2.04 31.57
C GLY A 288 8.65 -3.27 30.71
N LEU A 289 7.51 -3.33 30.06
CA LEU A 289 7.23 -4.34 29.05
C LEU A 289 8.18 -4.18 27.88
N THR A 290 8.92 -5.23 27.57
CA THR A 290 9.83 -5.27 26.42
C THR A 290 9.39 -6.40 25.49
N SER A 291 9.90 -6.39 24.26
CA SER A 291 9.66 -7.48 23.31
C SER A 291 10.18 -8.85 23.77
N GLU A 292 11.00 -8.88 24.80
CA GLU A 292 11.71 -10.06 25.29
C GLU A 292 11.24 -10.56 26.65
N SER A 293 10.39 -9.79 27.37
CA SER A 293 9.93 -10.17 28.71
C SER A 293 8.60 -10.92 28.70
N VAL A 294 8.31 -11.63 29.78
CA VAL A 294 6.97 -12.17 30.04
C VAL A 294 6.10 -10.99 30.42
N PHE A 295 5.24 -10.59 29.50
CA PHE A 295 4.36 -9.44 29.67
C PHE A 295 3.17 -9.77 30.54
N THR A 296 2.72 -8.76 31.31
CA THR A 296 1.31 -8.68 31.66
C THR A 296 0.67 -7.61 30.76
N TYR A 297 -0.22 -8.02 29.89
CA TYR A 297 -0.97 -7.09 29.04
C TYR A 297 -1.81 -6.09 29.87
N ASN A 298 -2.01 -6.38 31.16
CA ASN A 298 -2.66 -5.49 32.11
C ASN A 298 -1.88 -4.22 32.41
N ASP A 299 -0.58 -4.15 32.10
CA ASP A 299 0.24 -2.96 32.32
C ASP A 299 0.21 -1.97 31.16
N TYR A 300 -0.49 -2.27 30.08
CA TYR A 300 -0.67 -1.38 28.94
C TYR A 300 -1.41 -0.09 29.33
N TYR A 301 -1.21 0.99 28.55
CA TYR A 301 -1.79 2.32 28.85
C TYR A 301 -3.32 2.28 28.93
N LEU A 302 -3.99 1.56 27.99
CA LEU A 302 -5.44 1.37 28.00
C LEU A 302 -5.93 0.16 28.83
N ALA A 303 -5.05 -0.45 29.64
CA ALA A 303 -5.40 -1.56 30.54
C ALA A 303 -5.65 -1.08 31.99
N SER A 304 -4.94 -1.65 32.98
CA SER A 304 -5.10 -1.30 34.40
C SER A 304 -4.91 0.19 34.72
N PRO A 305 -3.93 0.91 34.09
CA PRO A 305 -3.81 2.35 34.32
C PRO A 305 -5.07 3.13 33.91
N TYR A 306 -5.66 2.80 32.76
CA TYR A 306 -6.92 3.42 32.32
C TYR A 306 -8.11 3.05 33.19
N LEU A 307 -8.25 1.78 33.58
CA LEU A 307 -9.25 1.33 34.53
C LEU A 307 -9.20 2.10 35.85
N GLN A 308 -7.99 2.36 36.34
CA GLN A 308 -7.81 3.13 37.58
C GLN A 308 -8.22 4.59 37.38
N MET A 309 -7.88 5.22 36.24
CA MET A 309 -8.32 6.59 35.95
C MET A 309 -9.84 6.73 35.86
N LEU A 310 -10.54 5.73 35.30
CA LEU A 310 -12.01 5.69 35.24
C LEU A 310 -12.61 5.58 36.66
N LYS A 311 -12.08 4.68 37.49
CA LYS A 311 -12.53 4.50 38.89
C LYS A 311 -12.28 5.74 39.76
N ASP A 312 -11.18 6.45 39.51
CA ASP A 312 -10.81 7.70 40.21
C ASP A 312 -11.61 8.93 39.69
N GLY A 313 -12.39 8.80 38.61
CA GLY A 313 -13.08 9.90 37.97
C GLY A 313 -12.15 10.91 37.26
N LYS A 314 -10.90 10.51 36.94
CA LYS A 314 -9.92 11.35 36.23
C LYS A 314 -10.23 11.48 34.74
N VAL A 315 -10.94 10.52 34.17
CA VAL A 315 -11.47 10.52 32.80
C VAL A 315 -12.94 10.19 32.81
N PRO A 316 -13.75 10.75 31.86
CA PRO A 316 -15.19 10.51 31.80
C PRO A 316 -15.50 9.03 31.44
N MET A 317 -16.55 8.47 32.05
CA MET A 317 -17.05 7.11 31.69
C MET A 317 -17.49 7.02 30.23
N SER A 318 -17.87 8.13 29.59
CA SER A 318 -18.21 8.16 28.16
C SER A 318 -17.06 7.78 27.26
N THR A 319 -15.81 7.93 27.69
CA THR A 319 -14.63 7.55 26.91
C THR A 319 -14.55 6.05 26.71
N ILE A 320 -14.80 5.26 27.77
CA ILE A 320 -14.78 3.79 27.66
C ILE A 320 -16.03 3.27 26.93
N ASP A 321 -17.19 3.92 27.08
CA ASP A 321 -18.38 3.55 26.35
C ASP A 321 -18.27 3.78 24.84
N ASP A 322 -17.63 4.89 24.41
CA ASP A 322 -17.32 5.14 22.97
C ASP A 322 -16.36 4.06 22.43
N LYS A 323 -15.23 3.82 23.10
CA LYS A 323 -14.25 2.81 22.67
C LYS A 323 -14.88 1.42 22.57
N ALA A 324 -15.55 0.97 23.63
CA ALA A 324 -16.21 -0.34 23.64
C ALA A 324 -17.30 -0.45 22.57
N SER A 325 -18.06 0.62 22.30
CA SER A 325 -19.05 0.65 21.22
C SER A 325 -18.42 0.46 19.84
N ARG A 326 -17.30 1.12 19.56
CA ARG A 326 -16.55 0.98 18.29
C ARG A 326 -15.98 -0.42 18.12
N ILE A 327 -15.40 -0.99 19.19
CA ILE A 327 -14.84 -2.35 19.16
C ILE A 327 -15.96 -3.39 19.00
N LEU A 328 -17.08 -3.27 19.71
CA LEU A 328 -18.25 -4.15 19.53
C LEU A 328 -18.80 -4.08 18.10
N ARG A 329 -18.89 -2.87 17.52
CA ARG A 329 -19.29 -2.69 16.12
C ARG A 329 -18.37 -3.43 15.17
N LEU A 330 -17.06 -3.36 15.39
CA LEU A 330 -16.07 -4.10 14.63
C LEU A 330 -16.26 -5.61 14.78
N ILE A 331 -16.40 -6.12 16.00
CA ILE A 331 -16.66 -7.55 16.28
C ILE A 331 -17.96 -8.03 15.59
N PHE A 332 -19.03 -7.23 15.61
CA PHE A 332 -20.27 -7.61 14.95
C PHE A 332 -20.21 -7.58 13.42
N ARG A 333 -19.34 -6.74 12.85
CA ARG A 333 -19.05 -6.73 11.40
C ARG A 333 -18.19 -7.92 10.98
N THR A 334 -17.35 -8.46 11.86
CA THR A 334 -16.31 -9.46 11.57
C THR A 334 -16.53 -10.79 12.29
N ALA A 335 -16.01 -10.97 13.50
CA ALA A 335 -16.02 -12.23 14.25
C ALA A 335 -17.45 -12.79 14.43
N MET A 336 -18.40 -11.96 14.80
CA MET A 336 -19.80 -12.32 15.03
C MET A 336 -20.73 -12.14 13.80
N ASN A 337 -20.19 -11.88 12.62
CA ASN A 337 -20.98 -11.90 11.39
C ASN A 337 -21.14 -13.34 10.90
N ARG A 338 -22.32 -13.92 11.07
CA ARG A 338 -22.61 -15.30 10.64
C ARG A 338 -22.86 -15.46 9.14
N GLN A 339 -23.04 -14.35 8.41
CA GLN A 339 -23.27 -14.35 6.98
C GLN A 339 -21.95 -14.24 6.17
N LYS A 340 -20.80 -14.08 6.85
CA LYS A 340 -19.49 -14.02 6.20
C LYS A 340 -19.16 -15.32 5.48
N PRO A 341 -18.45 -15.29 4.33
CA PRO A 341 -18.01 -16.48 3.62
C PRO A 341 -16.96 -17.27 4.43
N TYR A 342 -16.69 -18.51 4.02
CA TYR A 342 -15.66 -19.34 4.65
C TYR A 342 -14.25 -18.92 4.24
N GLY A 343 -14.11 -18.26 3.09
CA GLY A 343 -12.82 -17.95 2.50
C GLY A 343 -12.16 -19.13 1.80
N SER A 344 -11.01 -18.88 1.22
CA SER A 344 -10.17 -19.87 0.55
C SER A 344 -8.71 -19.40 0.60
N VAL A 345 -7.73 -20.29 0.41
CA VAL A 345 -6.31 -19.94 0.47
C VAL A 345 -5.52 -20.59 -0.64
N ALA A 346 -4.62 -19.84 -1.25
CA ALA A 346 -3.69 -20.30 -2.28
C ALA A 346 -4.37 -21.10 -3.40
N THR A 347 -5.47 -20.56 -3.92
CA THR A 347 -6.22 -21.14 -5.05
C THR A 347 -5.60 -20.74 -6.38
N GLU A 348 -5.99 -21.43 -7.46
CA GLU A 348 -5.57 -21.05 -8.81
C GLU A 348 -6.06 -19.64 -9.20
N GLU A 349 -7.23 -19.23 -8.69
CA GLU A 349 -7.78 -17.88 -8.88
C GLU A 349 -6.91 -16.84 -8.17
N HIS A 350 -6.39 -17.13 -6.97
CA HIS A 350 -5.49 -16.23 -6.25
C HIS A 350 -4.16 -16.08 -6.99
N TYR A 351 -3.58 -17.18 -7.48
CA TYR A 351 -2.37 -17.12 -8.32
C TYR A 351 -2.60 -16.40 -9.63
N ALA A 352 -3.76 -16.61 -10.27
CA ALA A 352 -4.13 -15.89 -11.48
C ALA A 352 -4.27 -14.38 -11.23
N ALA A 353 -4.91 -13.99 -10.12
CA ALA A 353 -5.02 -12.59 -9.71
C ALA A 353 -3.63 -11.97 -9.46
N ALA A 354 -2.75 -12.65 -8.71
CA ALA A 354 -1.39 -12.17 -8.46
C ALA A 354 -0.60 -11.98 -9.76
N ARG A 355 -0.72 -12.93 -10.72
CA ARG A 355 -0.07 -12.84 -12.04
C ARG A 355 -0.63 -11.69 -12.88
N GLU A 356 -1.95 -11.52 -12.94
CA GLU A 356 -2.59 -10.46 -13.72
C GLU A 356 -2.21 -9.07 -13.19
N ILE A 357 -2.21 -8.88 -11.85
CA ILE A 357 -1.78 -7.63 -11.21
C ILE A 357 -0.30 -7.36 -11.54
N GLY A 358 0.57 -8.37 -11.43
CA GLY A 358 1.97 -8.25 -11.82
C GLY A 358 2.15 -7.88 -13.29
N ASN A 359 1.42 -8.53 -14.20
CA ASN A 359 1.44 -8.24 -15.63
C ASN A 359 1.00 -6.81 -15.97
N GLU A 360 -0.02 -6.28 -15.26
CA GLU A 360 -0.49 -4.91 -15.48
C GLU A 360 0.36 -3.85 -14.78
N GLY A 361 1.12 -4.22 -13.73
CA GLY A 361 1.90 -3.29 -12.92
C GLY A 361 3.37 -3.16 -13.34
N ILE A 362 3.96 -4.16 -14.02
CA ILE A 362 5.34 -4.05 -14.53
C ILE A 362 5.45 -2.88 -15.50
N VAL A 363 6.49 -2.04 -15.32
CA VAL A 363 6.68 -0.82 -16.10
C VAL A 363 7.89 -0.95 -17.02
N LEU A 364 7.69 -0.79 -18.32
CA LEU A 364 8.77 -0.66 -19.29
C LEU A 364 9.29 0.79 -19.26
N LEU A 365 10.44 1.01 -18.61
CA LEU A 365 11.02 2.35 -18.45
C LEU A 365 11.74 2.82 -19.71
N LYS A 366 12.45 1.93 -20.36
CA LYS A 366 13.24 2.23 -21.56
C LYS A 366 13.29 1.02 -22.48
N ASN A 367 13.23 1.24 -23.80
CA ASN A 367 13.40 0.21 -24.83
C ASN A 367 13.95 0.83 -26.12
N ALA A 368 15.20 1.25 -26.06
CA ALA A 368 15.88 1.89 -27.18
C ALA A 368 16.64 0.85 -28.03
N PRO A 369 16.76 1.03 -29.35
CA PRO A 369 17.59 0.17 -30.17
C PRO A 369 19.07 0.31 -29.81
N VAL A 370 19.78 -0.82 -29.79
CA VAL A 370 21.25 -0.86 -29.54
C VAL A 370 22.03 -0.14 -30.63
N VAL A 371 21.59 -0.28 -31.86
CA VAL A 371 22.17 0.43 -33.03
C VAL A 371 21.14 1.36 -33.64
N LYS A 372 21.60 2.54 -34.09
CA LYS A 372 20.74 3.52 -34.75
C LYS A 372 19.94 2.88 -35.89
N LYS A 373 18.63 3.00 -35.90
CA LYS A 373 17.67 2.36 -36.81
C LYS A 373 17.53 0.83 -36.65
N GLY A 374 18.10 0.21 -35.60
CA GLY A 374 17.83 -1.18 -35.24
C GLY A 374 16.48 -1.36 -34.55
N ALA A 375 16.05 -2.62 -34.36
CA ALA A 375 14.92 -2.94 -33.51
C ALA A 375 15.32 -2.86 -32.02
N PRO A 376 14.38 -2.52 -31.11
CA PRO A 376 14.58 -2.65 -29.67
C PRO A 376 14.89 -4.09 -29.25
N LEU A 377 15.40 -4.30 -28.03
CA LEU A 377 15.67 -5.63 -27.49
C LEU A 377 14.38 -6.34 -27.04
N LEU A 378 13.41 -5.60 -26.55
CA LEU A 378 12.15 -6.12 -26.05
C LEU A 378 11.02 -5.88 -27.06
N PRO A 379 10.07 -6.85 -27.20
CA PRO A 379 10.09 -8.17 -26.54
C PRO A 379 11.24 -9.05 -27.05
N ILE A 380 11.69 -10.00 -26.21
CA ILE A 380 12.76 -10.94 -26.54
C ILE A 380 12.27 -11.93 -27.59
N ASP A 381 12.83 -11.87 -28.81
CA ASP A 381 12.51 -12.81 -29.87
C ASP A 381 13.29 -14.12 -29.70
N ALA A 382 12.59 -15.18 -29.36
CA ALA A 382 13.18 -16.51 -29.19
C ALA A 382 13.81 -17.09 -30.48
N ALA A 383 13.41 -16.62 -31.65
CA ALA A 383 14.02 -17.05 -32.94
C ALA A 383 15.38 -16.37 -33.15
N LYS A 384 15.55 -15.15 -32.68
CA LYS A 384 16.76 -14.33 -32.85
C LYS A 384 17.84 -14.70 -31.84
N TYR A 385 17.49 -14.96 -30.56
CA TYR A 385 18.46 -15.20 -29.50
C TYR A 385 18.50 -16.69 -29.13
N GLN A 386 19.66 -17.32 -29.28
CA GLN A 386 19.88 -18.74 -28.99
C GLN A 386 20.58 -18.96 -27.64
N ASN A 387 21.38 -17.95 -27.19
CA ASN A 387 22.11 -17.99 -25.93
C ASN A 387 21.71 -16.76 -25.10
N ILE A 388 20.77 -16.93 -24.19
CA ILE A 388 20.29 -15.90 -23.26
C ILE A 388 20.97 -16.12 -21.91
N LEU A 389 21.78 -15.16 -21.47
CA LEU A 389 22.39 -15.21 -20.14
C LEU A 389 21.55 -14.38 -19.16
N VAL A 390 21.01 -15.04 -18.15
CA VAL A 390 20.40 -14.38 -16.99
C VAL A 390 21.48 -14.17 -15.94
N VAL A 391 21.62 -12.93 -15.49
CA VAL A 391 22.59 -12.55 -14.45
C VAL A 391 21.85 -11.97 -13.26
N GLY A 392 22.34 -12.23 -12.06
CA GLY A 392 21.89 -11.54 -10.86
C GLY A 392 21.48 -12.47 -9.72
N ASP A 393 21.84 -12.09 -8.50
CA ASP A 393 21.41 -12.82 -7.29
C ASP A 393 19.87 -12.74 -7.13
N ASN A 394 19.25 -11.61 -7.47
CA ASN A 394 17.80 -11.44 -7.46
C ASN A 394 17.08 -12.33 -8.50
N ALA A 395 17.76 -12.88 -9.49
CA ALA A 395 17.15 -13.80 -10.46
C ALA A 395 16.67 -15.12 -9.84
N VAL A 396 17.33 -15.57 -8.78
CA VAL A 396 17.03 -16.83 -8.09
C VAL A 396 16.40 -16.65 -6.71
N ARG A 397 16.40 -15.43 -6.19
CA ARG A 397 15.81 -15.12 -4.89
C ARG A 397 14.28 -15.13 -4.98
N LEU A 398 13.66 -15.71 -3.97
CA LEU A 398 12.22 -15.67 -3.83
C LEU A 398 11.82 -14.36 -3.08
N LEU A 399 12.07 -13.22 -3.73
CA LEU A 399 11.72 -11.90 -3.22
C LEU A 399 10.25 -11.62 -3.54
N ASN A 400 9.37 -11.98 -2.63
CA ASN A 400 7.93 -11.74 -2.76
C ASN A 400 7.57 -10.27 -2.51
N GLN A 401 8.32 -9.59 -1.63
CA GLN A 401 8.14 -8.20 -1.19
C GLN A 401 9.39 -7.71 -0.44
N GLY A 402 9.36 -6.47 0.09
CA GLY A 402 10.35 -5.96 1.03
C GLY A 402 10.31 -6.67 2.39
N GLY A 403 11.16 -6.26 3.33
CA GLY A 403 11.31 -6.87 4.65
C GLY A 403 10.51 -6.14 5.74
N GLY A 404 10.22 -6.85 6.82
CA GLY A 404 9.59 -6.29 8.01
C GLY A 404 8.33 -7.02 8.46
N SER A 405 7.38 -6.28 9.07
CA SER A 405 6.10 -6.82 9.54
C SER A 405 5.27 -7.47 8.43
N SER A 406 5.43 -7.02 7.19
CA SER A 406 4.76 -7.59 6.02
C SER A 406 5.37 -8.91 5.50
N GLU A 407 6.36 -9.50 6.19
CA GLU A 407 6.95 -10.80 5.83
C GLU A 407 5.90 -11.91 5.75
N LEU A 408 6.00 -12.75 4.69
CA LEU A 408 5.02 -13.77 4.38
C LEU A 408 5.65 -15.16 4.30
N LYS A 409 4.91 -16.17 4.76
CA LYS A 409 5.19 -17.57 4.50
C LYS A 409 4.42 -18.01 3.27
N VAL A 410 5.08 -17.98 2.13
CA VAL A 410 4.45 -18.20 0.83
C VAL A 410 4.38 -19.69 0.52
N LYS A 411 3.25 -20.15 -0.03
CA LYS A 411 3.06 -21.56 -0.40
C LYS A 411 3.84 -21.91 -1.66
N ASP A 412 3.65 -21.12 -2.72
CA ASP A 412 4.30 -21.35 -4.02
C ASP A 412 4.84 -20.04 -4.58
N MET A 413 6.07 -20.09 -5.08
CA MET A 413 6.72 -18.95 -5.72
C MET A 413 7.47 -19.38 -6.98
N VAL A 414 7.47 -18.51 -7.97
CA VAL A 414 8.24 -18.66 -9.21
C VAL A 414 9.30 -17.56 -9.27
N SER A 415 10.59 -17.97 -9.26
CA SER A 415 11.69 -17.02 -9.41
C SER A 415 11.75 -16.43 -10.83
N PRO A 416 12.38 -15.24 -11.01
CA PRO A 416 12.63 -14.70 -12.34
C PRO A 416 13.34 -15.67 -13.28
N LEU A 417 14.33 -16.40 -12.79
CA LEU A 417 15.06 -17.39 -13.57
C LEU A 417 14.17 -18.55 -14.01
N ASP A 418 13.32 -19.09 -13.10
CA ASP A 418 12.41 -20.18 -13.43
C ASP A 418 11.36 -19.76 -14.46
N GLY A 419 10.85 -18.52 -14.33
CA GLY A 419 9.94 -17.95 -15.32
C GLY A 419 10.56 -17.84 -16.72
N LEU A 420 11.81 -17.36 -16.80
CA LEU A 420 12.55 -17.25 -18.06
C LEU A 420 12.91 -18.63 -18.63
N ARG A 421 13.30 -19.59 -17.81
CA ARG A 421 13.53 -20.98 -18.25
C ARG A 421 12.26 -21.63 -18.78
N ALA A 422 11.13 -21.37 -18.15
CA ALA A 422 9.84 -21.85 -18.66
C ALA A 422 9.49 -21.27 -20.03
N ALA A 423 9.86 -20.03 -20.31
CA ALA A 423 9.58 -19.34 -21.58
C ALA A 423 10.58 -19.72 -22.71
N TYR A 424 11.88 -19.94 -22.39
CA TYR A 424 12.96 -20.04 -23.38
C TYR A 424 13.71 -21.37 -23.34
N GLY A 425 13.42 -22.24 -22.38
CA GLY A 425 14.02 -23.59 -22.26
C GLY A 425 15.53 -23.56 -22.09
N ASP A 426 16.21 -24.46 -22.81
CA ASP A 426 17.66 -24.70 -22.73
C ASP A 426 18.51 -23.52 -23.28
N LYS A 427 17.88 -22.50 -23.85
CA LYS A 427 18.57 -21.26 -24.28
C LYS A 427 19.02 -20.40 -23.10
N VAL A 428 18.53 -20.65 -21.88
CA VAL A 428 18.78 -19.83 -20.70
C VAL A 428 19.92 -20.40 -19.86
N ALA A 429 21.05 -19.70 -19.90
CA ALA A 429 22.16 -19.86 -18.96
C ALA A 429 22.01 -18.91 -17.77
N TYR A 430 22.70 -19.19 -16.66
CA TYR A 430 22.67 -18.34 -15.47
C TYR A 430 24.07 -18.11 -14.90
N ALA A 431 24.33 -16.85 -14.48
CA ALA A 431 25.47 -16.46 -13.68
C ALA A 431 25.01 -15.58 -12.51
N LYS A 432 25.58 -15.77 -11.34
CA LYS A 432 25.15 -15.01 -10.15
C LYS A 432 25.51 -13.54 -10.24
N GLY A 433 26.70 -13.19 -10.73
CA GLY A 433 27.16 -11.82 -10.99
C GLY A 433 27.46 -10.97 -9.76
N TYR A 434 26.61 -10.98 -8.77
CA TYR A 434 26.80 -10.33 -7.47
C TYR A 434 26.17 -11.19 -6.34
N ALA A 435 26.45 -10.86 -5.09
CA ALA A 435 25.86 -11.53 -3.94
C ALA A 435 25.30 -10.50 -2.95
N ALA A 436 24.09 -10.71 -2.49
CA ALA A 436 23.35 -9.78 -1.64
C ALA A 436 23.09 -10.32 -0.22
N GLY A 437 23.90 -11.29 0.26
CA GLY A 437 23.72 -11.90 1.58
C GLY A 437 22.45 -12.75 1.68
N ARG A 438 21.90 -12.95 2.87
CA ARG A 438 20.68 -13.75 3.07
C ARG A 438 19.43 -12.93 2.72
N PRO A 439 18.43 -13.52 2.05
CA PRO A 439 17.17 -12.84 1.75
C PRO A 439 16.23 -12.88 2.96
N MET A 440 16.58 -12.22 4.04
CA MET A 440 15.77 -12.19 5.26
C MET A 440 15.75 -10.78 5.86
N TYR A 441 14.74 -10.53 6.67
CA TYR A 441 14.67 -9.36 7.52
C TYR A 441 15.90 -9.29 8.42
N GLY A 442 16.55 -8.13 8.47
CA GLY A 442 17.74 -7.90 9.26
C GLY A 442 18.93 -7.42 8.44
N ARG A 443 20.08 -7.26 9.10
CA ARG A 443 21.28 -6.78 8.46
C ARG A 443 21.81 -7.82 7.46
N ALA A 444 22.21 -7.35 6.28
CA ALA A 444 22.87 -8.22 5.29
C ALA A 444 24.24 -8.67 5.80
N ASP A 445 24.61 -9.91 5.46
CA ASP A 445 25.98 -10.39 5.69
C ASP A 445 26.95 -9.60 4.80
N GLU A 446 28.14 -9.29 5.34
CA GLU A 446 29.23 -8.74 4.54
C GLU A 446 29.77 -9.82 3.60
N ILE A 447 29.86 -9.49 2.31
CA ILE A 447 30.39 -10.40 1.30
C ILE A 447 31.87 -10.02 1.05
N PRO A 448 32.83 -10.94 1.18
CA PRO A 448 34.24 -10.63 0.91
C PRO A 448 34.45 -10.15 -0.53
N GLN A 449 35.29 -9.11 -0.71
CA GLN A 449 35.52 -8.48 -2.02
C GLN A 449 35.98 -9.46 -3.09
N ASN A 450 36.85 -10.42 -2.75
CA ASN A 450 37.31 -11.44 -3.68
C ASN A 450 36.15 -12.33 -4.19
N VAL A 451 35.10 -12.55 -3.40
CA VAL A 451 33.89 -13.27 -3.84
C VAL A 451 33.11 -12.39 -4.84
N VAL A 452 32.93 -11.12 -4.54
CA VAL A 452 32.28 -10.15 -5.43
C VAL A 452 32.99 -10.10 -6.78
N ASP A 453 34.34 -9.98 -6.76
CA ASP A 453 35.17 -9.90 -7.97
C ASP A 453 35.11 -11.20 -8.80
N SER A 454 35.11 -12.37 -8.13
CA SER A 454 34.99 -13.67 -8.80
C SER A 454 33.64 -13.84 -9.49
N LEU A 455 32.54 -13.49 -8.82
CA LEU A 455 31.17 -13.58 -9.38
C LEU A 455 31.00 -12.63 -10.58
N ARG A 456 31.54 -11.42 -10.50
CA ARG A 456 31.53 -10.46 -11.58
C ARG A 456 32.33 -10.96 -12.78
N ALA A 457 33.54 -11.48 -12.54
CA ALA A 457 34.41 -12.00 -13.61
C ALA A 457 33.73 -13.19 -14.34
N GLU A 458 33.11 -14.13 -13.61
CA GLU A 458 32.36 -15.24 -14.21
C GLU A 458 31.23 -14.75 -15.10
N ALA A 459 30.40 -13.80 -14.61
CA ALA A 459 29.29 -13.24 -15.37
C ALA A 459 29.76 -12.54 -16.65
N VAL A 460 30.87 -11.78 -16.57
CA VAL A 460 31.49 -11.11 -17.75
C VAL A 460 31.98 -12.10 -18.79
N GLU A 461 32.65 -13.18 -18.37
CA GLU A 461 33.12 -14.23 -19.30
C GLU A 461 31.97 -14.97 -19.98
N MET A 462 30.87 -15.22 -19.27
CA MET A 462 29.67 -15.80 -19.86
C MET A 462 28.96 -14.81 -20.81
N ALA A 463 28.91 -13.53 -20.45
CA ALA A 463 28.30 -12.48 -21.27
C ALA A 463 28.94 -12.25 -22.62
N LYS A 464 30.25 -12.50 -22.75
CA LYS A 464 31.00 -12.48 -24.06
C LYS A 464 30.45 -13.48 -25.07
N LYS A 465 29.85 -14.58 -24.59
CA LYS A 465 29.34 -15.69 -25.41
C LYS A 465 27.83 -15.65 -25.60
N ALA A 466 27.14 -14.79 -24.87
CA ALA A 466 25.70 -14.67 -24.92
C ALA A 466 25.25 -13.75 -26.08
N ASP A 467 24.12 -14.08 -26.71
CA ASP A 467 23.46 -13.23 -27.69
C ASP A 467 22.73 -12.07 -27.02
N LEU A 468 22.21 -12.32 -25.80
CA LEU A 468 21.44 -11.39 -24.99
C LEU A 468 21.78 -11.61 -23.52
N VAL A 469 21.92 -10.53 -22.76
CA VAL A 469 22.06 -10.55 -21.30
C VAL A 469 20.81 -9.96 -20.67
N VAL A 470 20.22 -10.67 -19.71
CA VAL A 470 19.12 -10.19 -18.86
C VAL A 470 19.64 -10.11 -17.43
N LEU A 471 19.98 -8.90 -16.98
CA LEU A 471 20.40 -8.67 -15.60
C LEU A 471 19.17 -8.40 -14.71
N VAL A 472 18.98 -9.24 -13.70
CA VAL A 472 17.97 -9.06 -12.67
C VAL A 472 18.64 -8.53 -11.41
N GLY A 473 18.51 -7.23 -11.21
CA GLY A 473 19.11 -6.49 -10.10
C GLY A 473 18.06 -5.77 -9.27
N GLY A 474 18.51 -4.78 -8.50
CA GLY A 474 17.64 -3.92 -7.69
C GLY A 474 17.95 -4.00 -6.20
N LEU A 475 16.95 -3.74 -5.41
CA LEU A 475 16.99 -3.78 -3.95
C LEU A 475 16.57 -5.17 -3.43
N ASN A 476 16.55 -5.32 -2.12
CA ASN A 476 16.01 -6.52 -1.46
C ASN A 476 15.43 -6.16 -0.08
N LYS A 477 15.09 -7.16 0.73
CA LYS A 477 14.47 -7.00 2.03
C LYS A 477 15.44 -6.89 3.22
N ASN A 478 16.73 -6.66 2.99
CA ASN A 478 17.67 -6.42 4.07
C ASN A 478 17.50 -5.01 4.66
N HIS A 479 17.99 -4.80 5.90
CA HIS A 479 18.03 -3.47 6.49
C HIS A 479 18.74 -2.48 5.57
N PHE A 480 18.26 -1.25 5.53
CA PHE A 480 18.76 -0.16 4.70
C PHE A 480 18.56 -0.38 3.18
N GLN A 481 17.59 -1.24 2.84
CA GLN A 481 17.07 -1.46 1.51
C GLN A 481 15.55 -1.19 1.50
N ASP A 482 14.73 -2.04 0.85
CA ASP A 482 13.27 -2.02 0.98
C ASP A 482 12.87 -2.82 2.23
N CYS A 483 12.95 -2.19 3.40
CA CYS A 483 12.79 -2.88 4.67
C CYS A 483 12.26 -1.94 5.77
N GLU A 484 11.34 -2.46 6.58
CA GLU A 484 10.88 -1.80 7.80
C GLU A 484 12.02 -1.66 8.82
N GLY A 485 12.01 -0.58 9.61
CA GLY A 485 12.95 -0.33 10.69
C GLY A 485 14.25 0.35 10.26
N GLY A 486 14.39 0.72 8.98
CA GLY A 486 15.55 1.48 8.51
C GLY A 486 15.37 2.04 7.12
N ASP A 487 15.63 3.34 6.97
CA ASP A 487 15.68 3.98 5.66
C ASP A 487 16.95 3.58 4.89
N ARG A 488 16.91 3.70 3.58
CA ARG A 488 18.08 3.46 2.72
C ARG A 488 19.20 4.44 3.07
N LEU A 489 20.44 3.96 3.03
CA LEU A 489 21.62 4.79 3.27
C LEU A 489 22.13 5.49 2.01
N GLU A 490 21.88 4.88 0.85
CA GLU A 490 22.34 5.36 -0.46
C GLU A 490 21.21 5.26 -1.49
N TYR A 491 21.18 6.19 -2.42
CA TYR A 491 20.20 6.21 -3.50
C TYR A 491 20.55 5.24 -4.64
N GLY A 492 21.85 4.88 -4.79
CA GLY A 492 22.36 3.95 -5.79
C GLY A 492 21.96 2.49 -5.58
N LEU A 493 22.37 1.62 -6.49
CA LEU A 493 22.20 0.18 -6.36
C LEU A 493 23.25 -0.42 -5.40
N PRO A 494 22.85 -1.28 -4.47
CA PRO A 494 23.77 -1.91 -3.52
C PRO A 494 24.57 -3.07 -4.15
N PHE A 495 25.55 -3.60 -3.42
CA PHE A 495 26.27 -4.85 -3.70
C PHE A 495 27.09 -4.83 -4.98
N GLY A 496 27.62 -3.68 -5.41
CA GLY A 496 28.47 -3.56 -6.61
C GLY A 496 27.73 -3.81 -7.92
N GLN A 497 26.40 -3.58 -7.95
CA GLN A 497 25.59 -3.80 -9.15
C GLN A 497 25.89 -2.77 -10.25
N ASP A 498 26.24 -1.52 -9.90
CA ASP A 498 26.58 -0.50 -10.88
C ASP A 498 27.86 -0.88 -11.65
N GLU A 499 28.89 -1.37 -10.94
CA GLU A 499 30.13 -1.87 -11.55
C GLU A 499 29.90 -3.13 -12.39
N LEU A 500 28.95 -3.99 -11.98
CA LEU A 500 28.58 -5.16 -12.78
C LEU A 500 27.90 -4.74 -14.09
N ILE A 501 26.96 -3.77 -14.04
CA ILE A 501 26.29 -3.23 -15.24
C ILE A 501 27.33 -2.68 -16.21
N GLU A 502 28.30 -1.87 -15.72
CA GLU A 502 29.38 -1.32 -16.53
C GLU A 502 30.25 -2.40 -17.16
N ALA A 503 30.64 -3.41 -16.39
CA ALA A 503 31.47 -4.50 -16.89
C ALA A 503 30.72 -5.34 -17.94
N LEU A 504 29.44 -5.61 -17.78
CA LEU A 504 28.60 -6.33 -18.75
C LEU A 504 28.44 -5.51 -20.04
N LEU A 505 28.16 -4.20 -19.95
CA LEU A 505 28.10 -3.28 -21.11
C LEU A 505 29.42 -3.17 -21.84
N GLY A 506 30.56 -3.39 -21.16
CA GLY A 506 31.87 -3.43 -21.76
C GLY A 506 32.06 -4.56 -22.79
N VAL A 507 31.37 -5.69 -22.58
CA VAL A 507 31.52 -6.90 -23.39
C VAL A 507 30.28 -7.27 -24.20
N ASN A 508 29.10 -6.85 -23.80
CA ASN A 508 27.84 -7.15 -24.51
C ASN A 508 26.88 -5.96 -24.45
N LYS A 509 26.52 -5.39 -25.61
CA LYS A 509 25.63 -4.25 -25.72
C LYS A 509 24.14 -4.64 -25.68
N ASN A 510 23.80 -5.92 -25.87
CA ASN A 510 22.45 -6.43 -25.80
C ASN A 510 22.10 -6.74 -24.31
N LEU A 511 21.93 -5.69 -23.52
CA LEU A 511 21.64 -5.79 -22.09
C LEU A 511 20.21 -5.31 -21.80
N VAL A 512 19.40 -6.18 -21.22
CA VAL A 512 18.12 -5.88 -20.60
C VAL A 512 18.31 -5.86 -19.09
N LEU A 513 17.96 -4.76 -18.43
CA LEU A 513 17.99 -4.64 -16.98
C LEU A 513 16.57 -4.74 -16.43
N VAL A 514 16.36 -5.66 -15.50
CA VAL A 514 15.14 -5.80 -14.71
C VAL A 514 15.45 -5.37 -13.28
N LEU A 515 14.76 -4.36 -12.78
CA LEU A 515 14.91 -3.85 -11.42
C LEU A 515 13.81 -4.39 -10.54
N LEU A 516 14.16 -5.16 -9.51
CA LEU A 516 13.26 -5.58 -8.44
C LEU A 516 13.46 -4.60 -7.27
N SER A 517 12.52 -3.69 -7.08
CA SER A 517 12.56 -2.70 -6.00
C SER A 517 11.18 -2.10 -5.76
N GLY A 518 10.91 -1.68 -4.51
CA GLY A 518 9.75 -0.87 -4.17
C GLY A 518 10.03 0.65 -4.25
N ASN A 519 11.27 1.01 -4.62
CA ASN A 519 11.77 2.37 -4.63
C ASN A 519 12.42 2.73 -5.97
N ALA A 520 12.53 4.04 -6.23
CA ALA A 520 13.42 4.58 -7.23
C ALA A 520 14.89 4.36 -6.84
N VAL A 521 15.77 4.26 -7.84
CA VAL A 521 17.21 4.14 -7.67
C VAL A 521 17.96 5.08 -8.64
N GLU A 522 19.15 5.50 -8.26
CA GLU A 522 20.04 6.23 -9.15
C GLU A 522 20.53 5.33 -10.29
N MET A 523 20.62 5.86 -11.50
CA MET A 523 20.97 5.10 -12.71
C MET A 523 22.05 5.79 -13.53
N PRO A 524 23.31 5.83 -13.07
CA PRO A 524 24.39 6.54 -13.79
C PRO A 524 24.65 5.96 -15.19
N TRP A 525 24.28 4.73 -15.41
CA TRP A 525 24.40 3.96 -16.65
C TRP A 525 23.18 4.06 -17.57
N VAL A 526 22.12 4.79 -17.21
CA VAL A 526 20.82 4.81 -17.92
C VAL A 526 20.93 5.14 -19.41
N SER A 527 21.84 6.02 -19.79
CA SER A 527 22.02 6.38 -21.20
C SER A 527 22.53 5.22 -22.07
N ARG A 528 23.28 4.28 -21.49
CA ARG A 528 23.96 3.16 -22.17
C ARG A 528 23.19 1.84 -22.13
N VAL A 529 22.36 1.60 -21.11
CA VAL A 529 21.51 0.41 -21.04
C VAL A 529 20.34 0.57 -22.02
N PRO A 530 20.18 -0.29 -23.01
CA PRO A 530 19.16 -0.10 -24.05
C PRO A 530 17.75 -0.40 -23.58
N ALA A 531 17.56 -1.37 -22.70
CA ALA A 531 16.24 -1.74 -22.19
C ALA A 531 16.24 -1.86 -20.66
N ILE A 532 15.25 -1.23 -20.01
CA ILE A 532 15.10 -1.18 -18.55
C ILE A 532 13.64 -1.44 -18.19
N VAL A 533 13.43 -2.38 -17.31
CA VAL A 533 12.10 -2.79 -16.79
C VAL A 533 12.08 -2.62 -15.28
N GLN A 534 11.10 -1.90 -14.75
CA GLN A 534 10.80 -1.86 -13.32
C GLN A 534 9.90 -3.04 -13.01
N GLY A 535 10.43 -4.03 -12.32
CA GLY A 535 9.78 -5.31 -12.05
C GLY A 535 9.15 -5.40 -10.67
N TRP A 536 9.31 -4.41 -9.79
CA TRP A 536 8.76 -4.38 -8.42
C TRP A 536 9.07 -5.64 -7.58
N TYR A 537 8.30 -5.88 -6.53
CA TYR A 537 8.13 -7.17 -5.86
C TYR A 537 6.78 -7.74 -6.30
N LEU A 538 6.79 -8.87 -6.98
CA LEU A 538 5.65 -9.39 -7.74
C LEU A 538 4.92 -10.56 -7.06
N GLY A 539 5.26 -10.85 -5.81
CA GLY A 539 4.62 -11.93 -5.06
C GLY A 539 4.86 -13.33 -5.66
N SER A 540 3.90 -14.23 -5.46
CA SER A 540 4.00 -15.66 -5.81
C SER A 540 4.32 -15.94 -7.28
N MET A 541 3.72 -15.18 -8.20
CA MET A 541 3.80 -15.44 -9.64
C MET A 541 4.79 -14.51 -10.37
N GLY A 542 5.70 -13.88 -9.64
CA GLY A 542 6.59 -12.85 -10.17
C GLY A 542 7.43 -13.27 -11.37
N GLY A 543 8.00 -14.47 -11.33
CA GLY A 543 8.78 -14.98 -12.45
C GLY A 543 7.96 -15.22 -13.71
N LYS A 544 6.69 -15.64 -13.57
CA LYS A 544 5.77 -15.79 -14.70
C LYS A 544 5.40 -14.44 -15.29
N SER A 545 5.06 -13.45 -14.44
CA SER A 545 4.73 -12.10 -14.90
C SER A 545 5.89 -11.44 -15.64
N LEU A 546 7.12 -11.57 -15.13
CA LEU A 546 8.31 -11.07 -15.82
C LEU A 546 8.52 -11.76 -17.17
N ALA A 547 8.38 -13.08 -17.22
CA ALA A 547 8.52 -13.83 -18.47
C ALA A 547 7.45 -13.43 -19.51
N ASP A 548 6.19 -13.20 -19.09
CA ASP A 548 5.11 -12.75 -19.96
C ASP A 548 5.44 -11.38 -20.61
N ILE A 549 5.93 -10.44 -19.80
CA ILE A 549 6.32 -9.11 -20.30
C ILE A 549 7.55 -9.21 -21.21
N LEU A 550 8.63 -9.86 -20.76
CA LEU A 550 9.88 -9.90 -21.51
C LEU A 550 9.75 -10.65 -22.84
N SER A 551 8.88 -11.68 -22.91
CA SER A 551 8.61 -12.43 -24.15
C SER A 551 7.61 -11.73 -25.10
N GLY A 552 6.88 -10.72 -24.59
CA GLY A 552 5.80 -10.09 -25.35
C GLY A 552 4.49 -10.88 -25.37
N ALA A 553 4.37 -11.96 -24.57
CA ALA A 553 3.10 -12.64 -24.35
C ALA A 553 2.05 -11.67 -23.76
N VAL A 554 2.52 -10.71 -22.97
CA VAL A 554 1.76 -9.56 -22.49
C VAL A 554 2.47 -8.28 -22.89
N ASN A 555 1.74 -7.35 -23.49
CA ASN A 555 2.26 -6.01 -23.78
C ASN A 555 2.24 -5.16 -22.49
N PRO A 556 3.39 -4.61 -22.04
CA PRO A 556 3.45 -3.80 -20.83
C PRO A 556 2.50 -2.60 -20.91
N SER A 557 1.82 -2.32 -19.81
CA SER A 557 0.86 -1.22 -19.69
C SER A 557 0.94 -0.50 -18.34
N GLY A 558 1.84 -0.91 -17.45
CA GLY A 558 2.08 -0.26 -16.18
C GLY A 558 2.69 1.11 -16.35
N LYS A 559 2.40 2.03 -15.43
CA LYS A 559 3.00 3.36 -15.36
C LYS A 559 3.45 3.68 -13.95
N LEU A 560 4.55 4.44 -13.81
CA LEU A 560 5.15 4.76 -12.52
C LEU A 560 4.17 5.47 -11.59
N PRO A 561 3.99 5.00 -10.35
CA PRO A 561 3.18 5.68 -9.33
C PRO A 561 3.98 6.76 -8.57
N PHE A 562 5.25 6.95 -8.90
CA PHE A 562 6.13 7.99 -8.37
C PHE A 562 7.23 8.33 -9.36
N SER A 563 7.78 9.52 -9.22
CA SER A 563 8.90 10.03 -10.03
C SER A 563 10.21 9.34 -9.63
N PHE A 564 11.09 9.12 -10.60
CA PHE A 564 12.49 8.74 -10.37
C PHE A 564 13.34 10.01 -10.52
N PRO A 565 13.83 10.63 -9.46
CA PRO A 565 14.76 11.74 -9.57
C PRO A 565 16.08 11.27 -10.19
N ALA A 566 16.75 12.12 -10.97
CA ALA A 566 18.05 11.79 -11.55
C ALA A 566 19.14 11.72 -10.48
N LYS A 567 19.03 12.56 -9.45
CA LYS A 567 19.86 12.58 -8.24
C LYS A 567 18.97 12.75 -7.03
N LEU A 568 19.43 12.32 -5.88
CA LEU A 568 18.67 12.44 -4.63
C LEU A 568 18.30 13.90 -4.32
N THR A 569 19.20 14.84 -4.59
CA THR A 569 18.98 16.29 -4.39
C THR A 569 17.91 16.90 -5.31
N ASP A 570 17.50 16.19 -6.35
CA ASP A 570 16.42 16.63 -7.24
C ASP A 570 15.04 16.33 -6.65
N CYS A 571 14.97 15.54 -5.58
CA CYS A 571 13.73 15.25 -4.82
C CYS A 571 13.44 16.38 -3.82
N GLY A 572 12.20 16.86 -3.76
CA GLY A 572 11.78 17.97 -2.90
C GLY A 572 12.17 17.81 -1.43
N ALA A 573 12.02 16.61 -0.86
CA ALA A 573 12.40 16.32 0.51
C ALA A 573 13.90 16.52 0.80
N HIS A 574 14.77 16.41 -0.22
CA HIS A 574 16.23 16.53 -0.12
C HIS A 574 16.79 17.84 -0.70
N ALA A 575 15.91 18.75 -1.13
CA ALA A 575 16.30 20.03 -1.72
C ALA A 575 16.61 21.14 -0.70
N PHE A 576 16.39 20.87 0.58
CA PHE A 576 16.58 21.76 1.70
C PHE A 576 17.68 21.26 2.63
N ASP A 577 17.61 21.66 3.89
CA ASP A 577 18.55 21.23 4.92
C ASP A 577 18.14 19.89 5.59
N GLU A 578 18.95 19.49 6.58
CA GLU A 578 18.77 18.26 7.34
C GLU A 578 17.41 18.18 8.05
N LEU A 579 16.82 19.32 8.49
CA LEU A 579 15.48 19.31 9.09
C LEU A 579 14.39 18.87 8.13
N SER A 580 14.57 19.06 6.82
CA SER A 580 13.61 18.53 5.83
C SER A 580 13.69 17.00 5.73
N TYR A 581 14.91 16.45 5.65
CA TYR A 581 15.16 15.02 5.68
C TYR A 581 16.63 14.76 6.08
N PRO A 582 16.86 13.84 7.01
CA PRO A 582 15.90 12.99 7.76
C PRO A 582 15.32 13.66 9.01
N GLY A 583 15.62 14.90 9.32
CA GLY A 583 15.37 15.58 10.59
C GLY A 583 16.58 15.59 11.52
N ASP A 584 16.42 16.14 12.73
CA ASP A 584 17.47 16.23 13.76
C ASP A 584 17.34 15.17 14.88
N SER A 585 16.62 14.07 14.64
CA SER A 585 16.21 13.02 15.57
C SER A 585 15.04 13.38 16.52
N ILE A 586 14.71 14.63 16.66
CA ILE A 586 13.60 15.12 17.50
C ILE A 586 12.49 15.65 16.62
N LYS A 587 12.85 16.45 15.61
CA LYS A 587 11.95 17.22 14.78
C LYS A 587 12.25 17.03 13.30
N GLN A 588 11.20 17.06 12.50
CA GLN A 588 11.28 17.09 11.04
C GLN A 588 10.29 18.13 10.49
N GLU A 589 10.70 18.86 9.45
CA GLU A 589 9.88 19.84 8.77
C GLU A 589 9.71 19.47 7.29
N TYR A 590 8.49 19.31 6.83
CA TYR A 590 8.21 19.02 5.41
C TYR A 590 8.26 20.33 4.61
N LYS A 591 9.49 20.80 4.29
CA LYS A 591 9.75 22.13 3.70
C LYS A 591 9.35 22.23 2.24
N GLU A 592 9.22 21.14 1.53
CA GLU A 592 8.68 21.09 0.17
C GLU A 592 7.19 21.35 0.13
N ASP A 593 6.52 21.31 1.29
CA ASP A 593 5.11 21.61 1.46
C ASP A 593 4.22 20.75 0.53
N ILE A 594 3.32 21.37 -0.25
CA ILE A 594 2.46 20.65 -1.21
C ILE A 594 3.19 20.15 -2.45
N LEU A 595 4.47 20.51 -2.63
CA LEU A 595 5.26 20.16 -3.81
C LEU A 595 5.97 18.79 -3.65
N VAL A 596 5.21 17.71 -3.50
CA VAL A 596 5.75 16.34 -3.41
C VAL A 596 5.78 15.70 -4.80
N GLY A 597 6.87 14.96 -5.08
CA GLY A 597 7.01 14.15 -6.30
C GLY A 597 6.98 15.01 -7.58
N TYR A 598 6.15 14.64 -8.56
CA TYR A 598 6.05 15.38 -9.84
C TYR A 598 5.63 16.84 -9.66
N ARG A 599 4.89 17.16 -8.59
CA ARG A 599 4.52 18.55 -8.28
C ARG A 599 5.75 19.42 -8.07
N TRP A 600 6.78 18.87 -7.42
CA TRP A 600 8.07 19.51 -7.26
C TRP A 600 8.80 19.61 -8.59
N HIS A 601 8.97 18.49 -9.29
CA HIS A 601 9.70 18.41 -10.56
C HIS A 601 9.14 19.40 -11.59
N ASP A 602 7.83 19.41 -11.78
CA ASP A 602 7.16 20.26 -12.74
C ASP A 602 7.23 21.75 -12.34
N THR A 603 7.00 22.07 -11.05
CA THR A 603 6.93 23.46 -10.58
C THR A 603 8.33 24.10 -10.49
N LYS A 604 9.35 23.33 -10.17
CA LYS A 604 10.75 23.79 -10.10
C LYS A 604 11.51 23.61 -11.41
N GLU A 605 10.86 23.08 -12.44
CA GLU A 605 11.46 22.81 -13.74
C GLU A 605 12.72 21.92 -13.65
N ILE A 606 12.71 20.94 -12.71
CA ILE A 606 13.77 19.96 -12.51
C ILE A 606 13.34 18.66 -13.20
N PRO A 607 13.95 18.25 -14.31
CA PRO A 607 13.55 17.02 -15.01
C PRO A 607 13.74 15.79 -14.14
N ALA A 608 12.71 14.97 -13.97
CA ALA A 608 12.88 13.64 -13.42
C ALA A 608 13.56 12.71 -14.44
N LEU A 609 14.33 11.72 -13.97
CA LEU A 609 14.90 10.69 -14.84
C LEU A 609 13.79 9.90 -15.54
N PHE A 610 12.77 9.49 -14.77
CA PHE A 610 11.50 8.99 -15.26
C PHE A 610 10.38 9.69 -14.50
N PRO A 611 9.49 10.42 -15.18
CA PRO A 611 8.45 11.19 -14.52
C PRO A 611 7.32 10.30 -13.99
N PHE A 612 6.55 10.79 -13.04
CA PHE A 612 5.29 10.19 -12.59
C PHE A 612 4.38 9.88 -13.79
N GLY A 613 3.76 8.72 -13.78
CA GLY A 613 2.90 8.25 -14.87
C GLY A 613 3.65 7.76 -16.11
N HIS A 614 5.00 7.72 -16.11
CA HIS A 614 5.79 7.18 -17.22
C HIS A 614 5.69 5.66 -17.30
N GLY A 615 5.62 5.16 -18.52
CA GLY A 615 5.66 3.75 -18.85
C GLY A 615 5.44 3.57 -20.35
N LEU A 616 6.28 2.75 -20.99
CA LEU A 616 6.25 2.45 -22.40
C LEU A 616 5.42 1.20 -22.70
N SER A 617 5.10 1.03 -23.98
CA SER A 617 4.40 -0.14 -24.52
C SER A 617 5.18 -0.68 -25.72
N TYR A 618 4.92 -1.93 -26.09
CA TYR A 618 5.42 -2.50 -27.36
C TYR A 618 4.61 -2.02 -28.58
N THR A 619 3.54 -1.24 -28.35
CA THR A 619 2.80 -0.53 -29.39
C THR A 619 2.92 0.98 -29.22
N THR A 620 2.32 1.74 -30.11
CA THR A 620 2.33 3.21 -30.06
C THR A 620 0.91 3.76 -30.05
N PHE A 621 0.72 4.87 -29.33
CA PHE A 621 -0.56 5.55 -29.24
C PHE A 621 -0.44 7.00 -29.70
N THR A 622 -1.45 7.49 -30.39
CA THR A 622 -1.63 8.90 -30.73
C THR A 622 -2.89 9.45 -30.07
N TYR A 623 -2.82 10.72 -29.72
CA TYR A 623 -3.90 11.43 -29.08
C TYR A 623 -4.44 12.48 -30.04
N GLY A 624 -5.76 12.54 -30.19
CA GLY A 624 -6.44 13.63 -30.87
C GLY A 624 -6.37 14.93 -30.07
N LYS A 625 -6.84 16.02 -30.65
CA LYS A 625 -6.93 17.29 -29.94
C LYS A 625 -8.00 17.18 -28.83
N PRO A 626 -7.68 17.44 -27.56
CA PRO A 626 -8.68 17.45 -26.50
C PRO A 626 -9.70 18.59 -26.68
N MET A 627 -10.93 18.34 -26.28
CA MET A 627 -12.03 19.30 -26.37
C MET A 627 -12.74 19.39 -25.02
N ALA A 628 -13.07 20.60 -24.60
CA ALA A 628 -13.96 20.85 -23.47
C ALA A 628 -15.40 21.04 -23.94
N SER A 629 -16.36 20.61 -23.12
CA SER A 629 -17.80 20.80 -23.40
C SER A 629 -18.23 22.28 -23.39
N ALA A 630 -17.49 23.12 -22.67
CA ALA A 630 -17.74 24.56 -22.55
C ALA A 630 -16.42 25.31 -22.35
N LYS A 631 -16.46 26.64 -22.51
CA LYS A 631 -15.32 27.53 -22.22
C LYS A 631 -15.27 27.99 -20.76
N ALA A 632 -16.37 27.83 -20.02
CA ALA A 632 -16.48 28.19 -18.63
C ALA A 632 -17.29 27.14 -17.86
N MET A 633 -17.00 27.00 -16.57
CA MET A 633 -17.70 26.18 -15.60
C MET A 633 -18.30 27.06 -14.52
N ALA A 634 -19.56 26.86 -14.24
CA ALA A 634 -20.26 27.58 -13.15
C ALA A 634 -19.93 26.96 -11.79
N ALA A 635 -20.21 27.69 -10.71
CA ALA A 635 -19.94 27.29 -9.33
C ALA A 635 -20.59 25.95 -8.90
N ASP A 636 -21.69 25.57 -9.53
CA ASP A 636 -22.41 24.31 -9.33
C ASP A 636 -22.42 23.42 -10.60
N GLY A 637 -21.57 23.76 -11.57
CA GLY A 637 -21.52 23.12 -12.89
C GLY A 637 -20.53 21.97 -12.99
N MET A 638 -20.52 21.36 -14.18
CA MET A 638 -19.56 20.35 -14.59
C MET A 638 -19.00 20.71 -15.97
N LEU A 639 -17.74 20.32 -16.20
CA LEU A 639 -17.08 20.49 -17.49
C LEU A 639 -16.48 19.15 -17.90
N THR A 640 -16.83 18.65 -19.10
CA THR A 640 -16.19 17.44 -19.62
C THR A 640 -15.02 17.79 -20.52
N VAL A 641 -13.95 16.99 -20.41
CA VAL A 641 -12.78 17.02 -21.30
C VAL A 641 -12.72 15.68 -22.03
N THR A 642 -12.82 15.72 -23.35
CA THR A 642 -12.83 14.52 -24.19
C THR A 642 -11.63 14.51 -25.13
N VAL A 643 -10.96 13.35 -25.25
CA VAL A 643 -9.86 13.12 -26.18
C VAL A 643 -10.00 11.78 -26.88
N ALA A 644 -9.70 11.70 -28.18
CA ALA A 644 -9.58 10.44 -28.90
C ALA A 644 -8.19 9.87 -28.71
N VAL A 645 -8.09 8.56 -28.45
CA VAL A 645 -6.81 7.82 -28.36
C VAL A 645 -6.83 6.66 -29.33
N LYS A 646 -5.81 6.56 -30.16
CA LYS A 646 -5.68 5.55 -31.21
C LYS A 646 -4.40 4.73 -31.05
N ASN A 647 -4.52 3.42 -31.15
CA ASN A 647 -3.38 2.52 -31.30
C ASN A 647 -2.88 2.58 -32.74
N THR A 648 -1.67 3.09 -32.95
CA THR A 648 -1.04 3.25 -34.26
C THR A 648 -0.01 2.17 -34.58
N GLY A 649 0.24 1.25 -33.64
CA GLY A 649 1.14 0.12 -33.83
C GLY A 649 0.42 -1.13 -34.32
N SER A 650 1.15 -2.25 -34.36
CA SER A 650 0.72 -3.52 -34.96
C SER A 650 0.19 -4.54 -33.95
N ILE A 651 0.28 -4.27 -32.64
CA ILE A 651 -0.19 -5.17 -31.59
C ILE A 651 -1.18 -4.45 -30.66
N ALA A 652 -2.07 -5.20 -30.03
CA ALA A 652 -3.00 -4.67 -29.04
C ALA A 652 -2.24 -4.16 -27.81
N GLY A 653 -2.73 -3.10 -27.19
CA GLY A 653 -2.14 -2.53 -25.99
C GLY A 653 -3.14 -1.77 -25.16
N LYS A 654 -2.75 -1.45 -23.91
CA LYS A 654 -3.54 -0.61 -23.01
C LYS A 654 -2.78 0.70 -22.80
N GLU A 655 -3.49 1.84 -22.91
CA GLU A 655 -2.95 3.17 -22.61
C GLU A 655 -3.63 3.73 -21.37
N ILE A 656 -2.89 4.51 -20.57
CA ILE A 656 -3.41 5.23 -19.42
C ILE A 656 -3.42 6.70 -19.75
N VAL A 657 -4.61 7.23 -20.01
CA VAL A 657 -4.84 8.65 -20.27
C VAL A 657 -4.96 9.37 -18.94
N GLN A 658 -4.14 10.38 -18.72
CA GLN A 658 -4.04 11.13 -17.46
C GLN A 658 -4.54 12.55 -17.69
N LEU A 659 -5.44 13.05 -16.82
CA LEU A 659 -5.91 14.40 -16.83
C LEU A 659 -5.37 15.15 -15.62
N TYR A 660 -4.59 16.18 -15.88
CA TYR A 660 -4.10 17.12 -14.88
C TYR A 660 -4.79 18.47 -15.03
N VAL A 661 -4.92 19.20 -13.92
CA VAL A 661 -5.46 20.55 -13.92
C VAL A 661 -4.47 21.51 -13.25
N GLY A 662 -4.24 22.66 -13.87
CA GLY A 662 -3.44 23.75 -13.33
C GLY A 662 -4.22 25.05 -13.30
N ASP A 663 -3.96 25.85 -12.30
CA ASP A 663 -4.49 27.20 -12.14
C ASP A 663 -3.49 28.21 -12.72
N ASP A 664 -3.94 29.06 -13.64
CA ASP A 664 -3.04 30.03 -14.29
C ASP A 664 -2.65 31.17 -13.34
N LYS A 665 -3.49 31.51 -12.33
CA LYS A 665 -3.23 32.57 -11.39
C LYS A 665 -4.00 32.37 -10.08
N CYS A 666 -3.32 31.86 -9.09
CA CYS A 666 -3.85 31.63 -7.75
C CYS A 666 -3.27 32.65 -6.74
N SER A 667 -4.02 32.96 -5.67
CA SER A 667 -3.56 33.81 -4.55
C SER A 667 -2.51 33.15 -3.67
N VAL A 668 -2.39 31.82 -3.74
CA VAL A 668 -1.45 30.99 -2.99
C VAL A 668 -0.58 30.14 -3.93
N LEU A 669 0.52 29.62 -3.42
CA LEU A 669 1.34 28.66 -4.17
C LEU A 669 0.50 27.44 -4.57
N ARG A 670 0.47 27.11 -5.86
CA ARG A 670 -0.04 25.84 -6.37
C ARG A 670 0.98 25.17 -7.28
N PRO A 671 0.95 23.84 -7.40
CA PRO A 671 1.72 23.14 -8.43
C PRO A 671 1.30 23.62 -9.83
N VAL A 672 2.21 23.54 -10.80
CA VAL A 672 1.89 23.86 -12.21
C VAL A 672 0.67 23.08 -12.69
N LYS A 673 0.54 21.84 -12.25
CA LYS A 673 -0.62 20.98 -12.49
C LYS A 673 -0.71 19.84 -11.48
N GLU A 674 -1.90 19.31 -11.28
CA GLU A 674 -2.21 18.20 -10.38
C GLU A 674 -3.07 17.16 -11.08
N LEU A 675 -2.78 15.89 -10.88
CA LEU A 675 -3.61 14.78 -11.37
C LEU A 675 -5.01 14.87 -10.75
N LYS A 676 -6.04 14.87 -11.60
CA LYS A 676 -7.44 14.90 -11.16
C LYS A 676 -8.21 13.67 -11.64
N HIS A 677 -7.87 13.13 -12.82
CA HIS A 677 -8.50 11.92 -13.35
C HIS A 677 -7.51 11.10 -14.16
N PHE A 678 -7.81 9.81 -14.31
CA PHE A 678 -7.15 8.93 -15.27
C PHE A 678 -8.10 7.85 -15.77
N ALA A 679 -7.79 7.27 -16.93
CA ALA A 679 -8.51 6.13 -17.49
C ALA A 679 -7.59 5.19 -18.23
N LYS A 680 -7.68 3.89 -17.94
CA LYS A 680 -6.95 2.84 -18.65
C LYS A 680 -7.84 2.28 -19.75
N VAL A 681 -7.38 2.36 -21.01
CA VAL A 681 -8.15 1.95 -22.18
C VAL A 681 -7.39 0.92 -23.01
N GLY A 682 -8.03 -0.22 -23.29
CA GLY A 682 -7.50 -1.24 -24.19
C GLY A 682 -7.88 -0.95 -25.65
N LEU A 683 -6.91 -1.07 -26.57
CA LEU A 683 -7.05 -0.73 -27.99
C LEU A 683 -6.41 -1.83 -28.84
N ALA A 684 -7.17 -2.39 -29.77
CA ALA A 684 -6.64 -3.23 -30.83
C ALA A 684 -5.80 -2.41 -31.84
N PRO A 685 -4.97 -3.03 -32.69
CA PRO A 685 -4.25 -2.32 -33.75
C PRO A 685 -5.19 -1.51 -34.63
N GLY A 686 -4.91 -0.21 -34.78
CA GLY A 686 -5.71 0.73 -35.56
C GLY A 686 -6.99 1.21 -34.89
N GLU A 687 -7.40 0.64 -33.74
CA GLU A 687 -8.57 1.05 -32.99
C GLU A 687 -8.41 2.42 -32.36
N GLU A 688 -9.49 3.20 -32.36
CA GLU A 688 -9.59 4.51 -31.73
C GLU A 688 -10.76 4.52 -30.75
N LYS A 689 -10.56 5.05 -29.55
CA LYS A 689 -11.60 5.26 -28.53
C LYS A 689 -11.58 6.69 -28.02
N SER A 690 -12.74 7.24 -27.71
CA SER A 690 -12.87 8.49 -26.99
C SER A 690 -12.85 8.25 -25.49
N VAL A 691 -12.02 9.02 -24.78
CA VAL A 691 -11.96 9.07 -23.32
C VAL A 691 -12.52 10.41 -22.87
N THR A 692 -13.45 10.39 -21.94
CA THR A 692 -14.10 11.60 -21.40
C THR A 692 -13.91 11.65 -19.89
N PHE A 693 -13.46 12.76 -19.40
CA PHE A 693 -13.32 13.08 -17.96
C PHE A 693 -14.30 14.16 -17.60
N THR A 694 -14.85 14.12 -16.40
CA THR A 694 -15.74 15.14 -15.86
C THR A 694 -15.05 15.88 -14.74
N LEU A 695 -14.85 17.18 -14.91
CA LEU A 695 -14.35 18.09 -13.88
C LEU A 695 -15.52 18.75 -13.16
N THR A 696 -15.39 18.91 -11.87
CA THR A 696 -16.29 19.62 -10.96
C THR A 696 -15.55 20.74 -10.25
N PRO A 697 -16.23 21.68 -9.59
CA PRO A 697 -15.56 22.68 -8.77
C PRO A 697 -14.66 22.07 -7.67
N ASP A 698 -14.97 20.86 -7.18
CA ASP A 698 -14.17 20.17 -6.18
C ASP A 698 -12.76 19.82 -6.70
N ASP A 699 -12.60 19.55 -7.99
CA ASP A 699 -11.30 19.29 -8.62
C ASP A 699 -10.38 20.52 -8.64
N LEU A 700 -10.95 21.73 -8.46
CA LEU A 700 -10.23 23.00 -8.51
C LEU A 700 -9.85 23.53 -7.13
N LYS A 701 -10.38 22.93 -6.05
CA LYS A 701 -10.18 23.40 -4.69
C LYS A 701 -8.74 23.20 -4.19
N PHE A 702 -8.36 24.09 -3.29
CA PHE A 702 -7.21 23.99 -2.43
C PHE A 702 -7.65 24.26 -0.98
N TYR A 703 -6.83 23.86 0.00
CA TYR A 703 -7.13 24.15 1.39
C TYR A 703 -6.62 25.53 1.78
N ASP A 704 -7.53 26.42 2.18
CA ASP A 704 -7.21 27.76 2.64
C ASP A 704 -7.00 27.80 4.15
N GLU A 705 -5.76 27.98 4.58
CA GLU A 705 -5.38 27.98 6.00
C GLU A 705 -6.03 29.14 6.78
N ALA A 706 -6.26 30.27 6.13
CA ALA A 706 -6.85 31.44 6.78
C ALA A 706 -8.31 31.22 7.19
N SER A 707 -9.07 30.50 6.39
CA SER A 707 -10.47 30.15 6.68
C SER A 707 -10.64 28.73 7.21
N ALA A 708 -9.57 27.93 7.29
CA ALA A 708 -9.58 26.51 7.62
C ALA A 708 -10.61 25.71 6.79
N ALA A 709 -10.67 25.96 5.48
CA ALA A 709 -11.67 25.38 4.61
C ALA A 709 -11.17 25.16 3.17
N TRP A 710 -11.79 24.22 2.48
CA TRP A 710 -11.58 24.02 1.05
C TRP A 710 -12.28 25.11 0.24
N LYS A 711 -11.53 25.76 -0.65
CA LYS A 711 -12.08 26.77 -1.57
C LYS A 711 -11.43 26.68 -2.95
N TYR A 712 -12.09 27.21 -3.95
CA TYR A 712 -11.53 27.52 -5.27
C TYR A 712 -11.58 29.04 -5.48
N GLU A 713 -10.79 29.53 -6.42
CA GLU A 713 -10.83 30.93 -6.88
C GLU A 713 -11.37 31.00 -8.30
N PRO A 714 -12.27 31.91 -8.63
CA PRO A 714 -12.65 32.18 -10.02
C PRO A 714 -11.44 32.61 -10.84
N GLY A 715 -11.34 32.09 -12.06
CA GLY A 715 -10.17 32.39 -12.89
C GLY A 715 -9.98 31.39 -14.04
N LYS A 716 -8.82 31.51 -14.68
CA LYS A 716 -8.45 30.67 -15.83
C LYS A 716 -7.69 29.43 -15.37
N PHE A 717 -8.15 28.27 -15.85
CA PHE A 717 -7.56 26.99 -15.61
C PHE A 717 -7.16 26.32 -16.91
N LYS A 718 -6.22 25.39 -16.82
CA LYS A 718 -5.81 24.51 -17.91
C LYS A 718 -6.02 23.06 -17.53
N ALA A 719 -6.68 22.31 -18.39
CA ALA A 719 -6.75 20.86 -18.32
C ALA A 719 -5.71 20.27 -19.28
N TYR A 720 -4.75 19.53 -18.74
CA TYR A 720 -3.66 18.89 -19.48
C TYR A 720 -4.00 17.41 -19.68
N VAL A 721 -4.17 16.98 -20.92
CA VAL A 721 -4.27 15.56 -21.27
C VAL A 721 -2.86 15.03 -21.52
N CYS A 722 -2.46 14.03 -20.75
CA CYS A 722 -1.07 13.57 -20.70
C CYS A 722 -0.97 12.03 -20.82
N ALA A 723 0.19 11.55 -21.24
CA ALA A 723 0.63 10.16 -21.15
C ALA A 723 1.55 9.91 -19.94
N SER A 724 2.10 10.96 -19.35
CA SER A 724 2.79 11.04 -18.06
C SER A 724 2.78 12.50 -17.60
N SER A 725 3.23 12.79 -16.38
CA SER A 725 3.31 14.18 -15.89
C SER A 725 4.13 15.08 -16.82
N ALA A 726 5.18 14.56 -17.47
CA ALA A 726 6.03 15.31 -18.40
C ALA A 726 5.64 15.15 -19.88
N ASP A 727 4.76 14.22 -20.24
CA ASP A 727 4.35 13.95 -21.63
C ASP A 727 2.95 14.51 -21.90
N VAL A 728 2.88 15.82 -22.14
CA VAL A 728 1.63 16.56 -22.43
C VAL A 728 1.21 16.35 -23.88
N ARG A 729 0.07 15.71 -24.10
CA ARG A 729 -0.51 15.39 -25.42
C ARG A 729 -1.46 16.47 -25.94
N GLY A 730 -2.01 17.27 -25.05
CA GLY A 730 -2.84 18.41 -25.41
C GLY A 730 -3.35 19.18 -24.21
N ILE A 731 -3.77 20.42 -24.44
CA ILE A 731 -4.21 21.35 -23.39
C ILE A 731 -5.53 21.97 -23.82
N VAL A 732 -6.45 22.09 -22.86
CA VAL A 732 -7.71 22.83 -22.99
C VAL A 732 -7.76 23.88 -21.90
N SER A 733 -8.01 25.14 -22.25
CA SER A 733 -8.23 26.22 -21.29
C SER A 733 -9.73 26.41 -21.05
N PHE A 734 -10.09 26.67 -19.82
CA PHE A 734 -11.47 27.04 -19.40
C PHE A 734 -11.41 28.03 -18.26
N GLU A 735 -12.55 28.63 -17.95
CA GLU A 735 -12.70 29.64 -16.89
C GLU A 735 -13.64 29.09 -15.81
N MET A 736 -13.26 29.20 -14.55
CA MET A 736 -14.12 28.98 -13.39
C MET A 736 -14.79 30.28 -13.01
N GLN A 737 -16.13 30.33 -12.96
CA GLN A 737 -16.94 31.52 -12.65
C GLN A 737 -17.26 31.65 -11.17
#